data_4bad9722ad9184f449fd6626783089fa
#
_entry.id   4bad9722ad9184f449fd6626783089fa
#
_cell.length_a   1.000
_cell.length_b   1.000
_cell.length_c   1.000
_cell.angle_alpha   90.00
_cell.angle_beta   90.00
_cell.angle_gamma   90.00
#
_symmetry.space_group_name_H-M   'P 1'
#
loop_
_entity.id
_entity.type
_entity.pdbx_description
1 polymer ?
#
loop_
_entity_poly.entity_id
_entity_poly.type
_entity_poly.pdbx_seq_one_letter_code
_entity_poly.pdbx_strand_id
1 'polypeptide(L)'
;MRFEDSPFFLVDRAWVWGREEGPRRGAVSAFGMGGVNAHVIVEEPPRVERGAVLVQDSHLVRVTGADERAVRELAAAYADRFATSRGPWDTADLCHTANAGRSPQEYVTAVHGRDAAELAENLRAVAAGRLPVGVAGSGTRAPDPAPTGHAALAELVRTGYTGVDWPALSVPGARTTDLPTYPFAPGRHWHMHTEATAPAEDTPPEAYRATWREEALPQEAQAAPGTVRLVVTDPALHEALTAELRLYGAHVAGTEAEADTVLMVDATPPGQEPDLSTFWARVAKTLKALPPHGRLLWAACHGAAVRPGEHASLRPGTAAQAMAVAAACAESRIAHAVVHLDPSEPAEARARVLAAEYAALRQGGESTVAAHRAGVRYVPDTSPVRPGRAYEVRPDGYYLVTGGLGAIGRRLVERLIDRGARHIGIVGRSALDPGRSQVLRALATRAEVVYRSCDVADAPALTAVVGELDARWGRLRGVVHCSGGVNAFGAMRRRPWADAARVVTPKTDGSLHAVRLAQDRGADFAVLTSSLAGTHADAGRGLVDYSLANAYQLALAEREHGPATAVTAHAWPNWTGVGMAADADFAAAHSLDATEAEAAFFGHLLTGGAVVLPGHTPAPSPASPADTPETREPGPGTRTLIPAPATGRDRTALRAHVRDAFLHVLGDDPGDRPLRGLGLDSLVIAELATALEQRAGRTVDPSLLMRARTADELAAELAATAAGPPEAGAGPAVPADATGATALSLLLRPLLTDGGDGVTP
;
A
#
# COMPACT_ATOMS: atom_id res chain seq x y z
N MET A 1 -19.74 -17.67 -5.92
CA MET A 1 -20.84 -18.14 -5.08
C MET A 1 -22.12 -17.68 -5.76
N ARG A 2 -23.07 -18.57 -5.98
CA ARG A 2 -24.38 -18.18 -6.52
C ARG A 2 -25.29 -17.91 -5.33
N PHE A 3 -25.72 -16.68 -5.14
CA PHE A 3 -26.60 -16.30 -4.04
C PHE A 3 -27.99 -16.94 -4.15
N GLU A 4 -28.41 -17.25 -5.40
CA GLU A 4 -29.71 -17.90 -5.69
C GLU A 4 -29.84 -19.29 -5.09
N ASP A 5 -28.72 -20.00 -4.86
CA ASP A 5 -28.65 -21.33 -4.30
C ASP A 5 -28.30 -21.32 -2.80
N SER A 6 -28.40 -20.17 -2.13
CA SER A 6 -28.03 -20.00 -0.73
C SER A 6 -29.11 -19.25 0.06
N PRO A 7 -29.16 -19.38 1.40
CA PRO A 7 -30.06 -18.59 2.24
C PRO A 7 -29.65 -17.13 2.38
N PHE A 8 -28.55 -16.71 1.72
CA PHE A 8 -28.01 -15.35 1.82
C PHE A 8 -28.48 -14.48 0.64
N PHE A 9 -28.67 -13.21 0.91
CA PHE A 9 -28.97 -12.20 -0.10
C PHE A 9 -28.19 -10.91 0.20
N LEU A 10 -27.94 -10.12 -0.83
CA LEU A 10 -27.35 -8.82 -0.70
C LEU A 10 -28.44 -7.78 -0.42
N VAL A 11 -28.22 -6.96 0.61
CA VAL A 11 -29.10 -5.83 0.91
C VAL A 11 -28.66 -4.66 0.04
N ASP A 12 -29.40 -4.42 -1.05
CA ASP A 12 -29.15 -3.36 -2.04
C ASP A 12 -30.02 -2.10 -1.82
N ARG A 13 -30.93 -2.18 -0.86
CA ARG A 13 -31.88 -1.10 -0.49
C ARG A 13 -32.28 -1.23 0.97
N ALA A 14 -32.95 -0.21 1.51
CA ALA A 14 -33.50 -0.27 2.85
C ALA A 14 -34.59 -1.35 2.96
N TRP A 15 -34.41 -2.29 3.90
CA TRP A 15 -35.36 -3.36 4.20
C TRP A 15 -35.91 -3.18 5.61
N VAL A 16 -37.18 -3.55 5.77
CA VAL A 16 -37.78 -3.64 7.09
C VAL A 16 -37.27 -4.90 7.77
N TRP A 17 -36.51 -4.75 8.84
CA TRP A 17 -36.03 -5.84 9.65
C TRP A 17 -37.04 -6.12 10.79
N GLY A 18 -37.96 -7.10 10.55
CA GLY A 18 -38.96 -7.52 11.53
C GLY A 18 -38.32 -8.14 12.77
N ARG A 19 -39.08 -8.13 13.88
CA ARG A 19 -38.75 -8.86 15.11
C ARG A 19 -39.60 -10.11 15.19
N GLU A 20 -39.22 -11.19 14.56
CA GLU A 20 -40.04 -12.40 14.59
C GLU A 20 -39.68 -13.30 15.77
N GLU A 21 -38.40 -13.43 16.15
CA GLU A 21 -37.97 -14.29 17.26
C GLU A 21 -36.76 -13.71 18.01
N GLY A 22 -37.00 -12.80 18.95
CA GLY A 22 -35.95 -12.25 19.81
C GLY A 22 -35.31 -10.95 19.33
N PRO A 23 -34.19 -10.52 19.95
CA PRO A 23 -33.51 -9.24 19.59
C PRO A 23 -32.83 -9.37 18.23
N ARG A 24 -32.88 -8.29 17.44
CA ARG A 24 -32.13 -8.18 16.19
C ARG A 24 -30.64 -8.19 16.47
N ARG A 25 -29.87 -8.99 15.68
CA ARG A 25 -28.41 -9.07 15.78
C ARG A 25 -27.77 -8.84 14.44
N GLY A 26 -26.73 -8.02 14.42
CA GLY A 26 -25.91 -7.78 13.24
C GLY A 26 -24.46 -8.13 13.52
N ALA A 27 -23.73 -8.53 12.50
CA ALA A 27 -22.30 -8.76 12.60
C ALA A 27 -21.55 -7.88 11.59
N VAL A 28 -20.42 -7.31 12.00
CA VAL A 28 -19.54 -6.54 11.15
C VAL A 28 -18.15 -7.17 11.19
N SER A 29 -17.63 -7.52 10.01
CA SER A 29 -16.26 -8.02 9.85
C SER A 29 -15.43 -7.01 9.09
N ALA A 30 -14.25 -6.70 9.59
CA ALA A 30 -13.28 -5.84 8.92
C ALA A 30 -11.94 -6.57 8.83
N PHE A 31 -11.35 -6.58 7.64
CA PHE A 31 -10.10 -7.27 7.34
C PHE A 31 -9.07 -6.24 6.86
N GLY A 32 -8.10 -5.92 7.70
CA GLY A 32 -7.02 -4.98 7.37
C GLY A 32 -5.93 -5.63 6.50
N MET A 33 -5.33 -4.87 5.58
CA MET A 33 -4.21 -5.34 4.74
C MET A 33 -2.97 -5.78 5.54
N GLY A 34 -2.80 -5.28 6.77
CA GLY A 34 -1.74 -5.70 7.70
C GLY A 34 -2.02 -6.99 8.45
N GLY A 35 -3.10 -7.72 8.13
CA GLY A 35 -3.49 -8.96 8.81
C GLY A 35 -4.26 -8.75 10.11
N VAL A 36 -4.62 -7.52 10.45
CA VAL A 36 -5.49 -7.20 11.59
C VAL A 36 -6.93 -7.43 11.17
N ASN A 37 -7.59 -8.39 11.81
CA ASN A 37 -8.99 -8.70 11.56
C ASN A 37 -9.82 -8.34 12.78
N ALA A 38 -10.99 -7.76 12.57
CA ALA A 38 -11.94 -7.46 13.60
C ALA A 38 -13.31 -8.05 13.23
N HIS A 39 -14.01 -8.58 14.24
CA HIS A 39 -15.38 -9.05 14.11
C HIS A 39 -16.17 -8.56 15.30
N VAL A 40 -17.27 -7.88 15.06
CA VAL A 40 -18.13 -7.30 16.09
C VAL A 40 -19.56 -7.81 15.88
N ILE A 41 -20.16 -8.30 16.94
CA ILE A 41 -21.58 -8.62 16.97
C ILE A 41 -22.32 -7.50 17.71
N VAL A 42 -23.34 -6.95 17.08
CA VAL A 42 -24.18 -5.90 17.63
C VAL A 42 -25.56 -6.49 17.85
N GLU A 43 -26.08 -6.32 19.05
CA GLU A 43 -27.44 -6.77 19.41
C GLU A 43 -28.31 -5.57 19.76
N GLU A 44 -29.59 -5.67 19.41
CA GLU A 44 -30.59 -4.67 19.79
C GLU A 44 -30.71 -4.58 21.32
N PRO A 45 -30.74 -3.36 21.90
CA PRO A 45 -30.82 -3.21 23.34
C PRO A 45 -32.12 -3.80 23.91
N PRO A 46 -32.11 -4.31 25.17
CA PRO A 46 -33.29 -4.79 25.84
C PRO A 46 -34.42 -3.76 25.88
N ARG A 47 -35.66 -4.19 25.70
CA ARG A 47 -36.82 -3.34 25.97
C ARG A 47 -36.93 -3.14 27.48
N VAL A 48 -36.81 -1.92 27.90
CA VAL A 48 -37.08 -1.52 29.30
C VAL A 48 -38.41 -0.78 29.30
N GLU A 49 -39.35 -1.26 30.08
CA GLU A 49 -40.61 -0.54 30.32
C GLU A 49 -40.30 0.79 31.02
N ARG A 50 -41.00 1.84 30.60
CA ARG A 50 -40.85 3.17 31.20
C ARG A 50 -42.04 3.43 32.11
N GLY A 51 -41.75 3.93 33.30
CA GLY A 51 -42.75 4.45 34.19
C GLY A 51 -43.41 5.75 33.70
N ALA A 52 -44.21 6.39 34.52
CA ALA A 52 -44.73 7.72 34.21
C ALA A 52 -43.60 8.73 34.06
N VAL A 53 -43.73 9.65 33.08
CA VAL A 53 -42.76 10.76 32.93
C VAL A 53 -42.85 11.68 34.13
N LEU A 54 -41.72 11.95 34.76
CA LEU A 54 -41.62 13.06 35.68
C LEU A 54 -41.75 14.35 34.88
N VAL A 55 -42.86 15.07 35.07
CA VAL A 55 -43.10 16.33 34.37
C VAL A 55 -42.09 17.34 34.87
N GLN A 56 -41.27 17.88 34.02
CA GLN A 56 -40.40 19.03 34.26
C GLN A 56 -41.12 20.30 33.81
N ASP A 57 -40.99 21.40 34.56
CA ASP A 57 -41.59 22.69 34.21
C ASP A 57 -40.94 23.29 32.94
N SER A 58 -39.72 22.88 32.61
CA SER A 58 -39.02 23.30 31.43
C SER A 58 -37.88 22.35 31.07
N HIS A 59 -37.39 22.42 29.84
CA HIS A 59 -36.28 21.68 29.32
C HIS A 59 -35.20 22.63 28.81
N LEU A 60 -33.94 22.13 28.77
CA LEU A 60 -32.78 22.81 28.18
C LEU A 60 -32.16 21.94 27.10
N VAL A 61 -31.83 22.53 25.95
CA VAL A 61 -31.22 21.84 24.79
C VAL A 61 -29.96 22.58 24.40
N ARG A 62 -28.85 21.86 24.38
CA ARG A 62 -27.56 22.32 23.86
C ARG A 62 -27.45 22.05 22.37
N VAL A 63 -26.90 23.02 21.61
CA VAL A 63 -26.44 22.82 20.23
C VAL A 63 -25.00 23.29 20.15
N THR A 64 -24.14 22.45 19.52
CA THR A 64 -22.70 22.73 19.46
C THR A 64 -22.14 22.36 18.07
N GLY A 65 -21.16 23.12 17.60
CA GLY A 65 -20.55 22.93 16.28
C GLY A 65 -19.13 23.47 16.20
N ALA A 66 -18.39 23.07 15.17
CA ALA A 66 -17.04 23.55 14.92
C ALA A 66 -17.01 25.02 14.44
N ASP A 67 -18.11 25.49 13.91
CA ASP A 67 -18.32 26.87 13.50
C ASP A 67 -19.78 27.32 13.75
N GLU A 68 -20.05 28.62 13.64
CA GLU A 68 -21.37 29.19 13.86
C GLU A 68 -22.40 28.70 12.83
N ARG A 69 -21.98 28.45 11.57
CA ARG A 69 -22.83 27.91 10.52
C ARG A 69 -23.36 26.53 10.92
N ALA A 70 -22.47 25.63 11.35
CA ALA A 70 -22.85 24.28 11.78
C ALA A 70 -23.84 24.31 12.95
N VAL A 71 -23.67 25.22 13.92
CA VAL A 71 -24.62 25.36 15.01
C VAL A 71 -25.99 25.83 14.52
N ARG A 72 -26.06 26.77 13.58
CA ARG A 72 -27.32 27.27 13.00
C ARG A 72 -28.04 26.22 12.16
N GLU A 73 -27.31 25.49 11.31
CA GLU A 73 -27.85 24.38 10.53
C GLU A 73 -28.36 23.25 11.41
N LEU A 74 -27.59 22.88 12.45
CA LEU A 74 -28.00 21.86 13.40
C LEU A 74 -29.22 22.29 14.20
N ALA A 75 -29.29 23.56 14.60
CA ALA A 75 -30.45 24.12 15.29
C ALA A 75 -31.72 24.08 14.41
N ALA A 76 -31.59 24.33 13.09
CA ALA A 76 -32.71 24.19 12.18
C ALA A 76 -33.20 22.74 12.10
N ALA A 77 -32.30 21.80 11.92
CA ALA A 77 -32.63 20.38 11.86
C ALA A 77 -33.23 19.85 13.18
N TYR A 78 -32.71 20.30 14.31
CA TYR A 78 -33.27 19.97 15.61
C TYR A 78 -34.67 20.56 15.77
N ALA A 79 -34.90 21.78 15.33
CA ALA A 79 -36.22 22.43 15.40
C ALA A 79 -37.29 21.60 14.69
N ASP A 80 -36.96 21.07 13.51
CA ASP A 80 -37.88 20.22 12.74
C ASP A 80 -38.15 18.89 13.45
N ARG A 81 -37.12 18.29 14.07
CA ARG A 81 -37.29 17.05 14.83
C ARG A 81 -38.09 17.25 16.10
N PHE A 82 -37.89 18.35 16.85
CA PHE A 82 -38.68 18.70 18.03
C PHE A 82 -40.13 19.01 17.65
N ALA A 83 -40.39 19.66 16.52
CA ALA A 83 -41.73 19.93 16.05
C ALA A 83 -42.55 18.66 15.77
N THR A 84 -41.89 17.52 15.54
CA THR A 84 -42.50 16.21 15.31
C THR A 84 -42.48 15.31 16.54
N SER A 85 -42.23 15.86 17.76
CA SER A 85 -42.17 15.10 19.00
C SER A 85 -43.49 14.37 19.29
N ARG A 86 -43.35 13.09 19.68
CA ARG A 86 -44.47 12.16 19.91
C ARG A 86 -44.94 12.15 21.38
N GLY A 87 -44.62 13.17 22.12
CA GLY A 87 -45.06 13.29 23.51
C GLY A 87 -43.90 13.51 24.51
N PRO A 88 -44.20 13.59 25.81
CA PRO A 88 -43.22 14.00 26.84
C PRO A 88 -41.96 13.13 26.89
N TRP A 89 -42.08 11.82 26.71
CA TRP A 89 -40.90 10.92 26.68
C TRP A 89 -40.03 11.15 25.45
N ASP A 90 -40.61 11.40 24.26
CA ASP A 90 -39.85 11.71 23.07
C ASP A 90 -39.10 13.04 23.23
N THR A 91 -39.75 14.06 23.83
CA THR A 91 -39.12 15.34 24.16
C THR A 91 -37.95 15.16 25.14
N ALA A 92 -38.14 14.37 26.19
CA ALA A 92 -37.10 14.09 27.18
C ALA A 92 -35.89 13.35 26.54
N ASP A 93 -36.15 12.39 25.67
CA ASP A 93 -35.14 11.65 24.93
C ASP A 93 -34.35 12.53 23.94
N LEU A 94 -35.05 13.45 23.26
CA LEU A 94 -34.40 14.42 22.37
C LEU A 94 -33.48 15.35 23.13
N CYS A 95 -33.95 15.89 24.29
CA CYS A 95 -33.12 16.72 25.14
C CYS A 95 -31.91 15.96 25.69
N HIS A 96 -32.09 14.73 26.17
CA HIS A 96 -31.01 13.87 26.62
C HIS A 96 -29.99 13.62 25.51
N THR A 97 -30.46 13.29 24.31
CA THR A 97 -29.58 13.02 23.14
C THR A 97 -28.77 14.26 22.78
N ALA A 98 -29.37 15.45 22.77
CA ALA A 98 -28.68 16.68 22.46
C ALA A 98 -27.63 17.05 23.51
N ASN A 99 -27.97 16.85 24.78
CA ASN A 99 -27.18 17.31 25.95
C ASN A 99 -26.05 16.34 26.29
N ALA A 100 -26.36 15.04 26.38
CA ALA A 100 -25.43 13.98 26.82
C ALA A 100 -24.91 13.13 25.69
N GLY A 101 -25.66 12.96 24.59
CA GLY A 101 -25.33 12.12 23.46
C GLY A 101 -24.52 12.79 22.35
N ARG A 102 -24.06 14.03 22.52
CA ARG A 102 -23.28 14.78 21.54
C ARG A 102 -21.99 15.32 22.17
N SER A 103 -20.88 15.25 21.44
CA SER A 103 -19.60 15.80 21.89
C SER A 103 -19.62 17.33 21.89
N PRO A 104 -19.03 17.99 22.90
CA PRO A 104 -18.86 19.44 22.89
C PRO A 104 -17.93 19.88 21.75
N GLN A 105 -18.24 21.05 21.17
CA GLN A 105 -17.47 21.66 20.09
C GLN A 105 -17.12 23.10 20.46
N GLU A 106 -16.36 23.79 19.60
CA GLU A 106 -15.87 25.15 19.85
C GLU A 106 -16.98 26.19 19.94
N TYR A 107 -18.02 26.06 19.13
CA TYR A 107 -19.17 26.97 19.13
C TYR A 107 -20.35 26.31 19.87
N VAL A 108 -21.02 27.06 20.73
CA VAL A 108 -22.09 26.53 21.57
C VAL A 108 -23.24 27.54 21.71
N THR A 109 -24.44 27.00 21.72
CA THR A 109 -25.63 27.74 22.17
C THR A 109 -26.54 26.81 22.97
N ALA A 110 -27.49 27.38 23.69
CA ALA A 110 -28.54 26.62 24.34
C ALA A 110 -29.88 27.36 24.25
N VAL A 111 -30.94 26.57 24.18
CA VAL A 111 -32.33 27.06 24.25
C VAL A 111 -33.07 26.33 25.33
N HIS A 112 -34.04 27.02 25.96
CA HIS A 112 -34.96 26.43 26.89
C HIS A 112 -36.40 26.52 26.38
N GLY A 113 -37.27 25.69 26.90
CA GLY A 113 -38.70 25.70 26.57
C GLY A 113 -39.48 24.77 27.49
N ARG A 114 -40.76 25.05 27.70
CA ARG A 114 -41.66 24.24 28.54
C ARG A 114 -42.05 22.94 27.87
N ASP A 115 -42.06 22.93 26.55
CA ASP A 115 -42.42 21.78 25.72
C ASP A 115 -41.63 21.74 24.40
N ALA A 116 -41.88 20.71 23.61
CA ALA A 116 -41.21 20.54 22.33
C ALA A 116 -41.51 21.66 21.31
N ALA A 117 -42.68 22.25 21.36
CA ALA A 117 -43.09 23.31 20.46
C ALA A 117 -42.31 24.60 20.74
N GLU A 118 -42.20 24.99 22.00
CA GLU A 118 -41.43 26.16 22.43
C GLU A 118 -39.90 25.95 22.20
N LEU A 119 -39.39 24.71 22.43
CA LEU A 119 -38.03 24.38 22.07
C LEU A 119 -37.78 24.51 20.56
N ALA A 120 -38.70 24.02 19.73
CA ALA A 120 -38.59 24.13 18.26
C ALA A 120 -38.60 25.60 17.81
N GLU A 121 -39.42 26.44 18.42
CA GLU A 121 -39.48 27.89 18.13
C GLU A 121 -38.15 28.57 18.46
N ASN A 122 -37.60 28.30 19.65
CA ASN A 122 -36.34 28.87 20.10
C ASN A 122 -35.13 28.34 19.29
N LEU A 123 -35.14 27.08 18.86
CA LEU A 123 -34.15 26.52 17.95
C LEU A 123 -34.22 27.22 16.58
N ARG A 124 -35.42 27.50 16.04
CA ARG A 124 -35.58 28.31 14.81
C ARG A 124 -35.07 29.74 15.01
N ALA A 125 -35.16 30.30 16.17
CA ALA A 125 -34.59 31.62 16.47
C ALA A 125 -33.06 31.61 16.43
N VAL A 126 -32.40 30.52 16.89
CA VAL A 126 -30.96 30.30 16.72
C VAL A 126 -30.61 30.18 15.25
N ALA A 127 -31.32 29.32 14.52
CA ALA A 127 -31.09 29.09 13.09
C ALA A 127 -31.20 30.41 12.29
N ALA A 128 -32.15 31.25 12.61
CA ALA A 128 -32.38 32.56 11.99
C ALA A 128 -31.45 33.68 12.47
N GLY A 129 -30.50 33.38 13.36
CA GLY A 129 -29.58 34.41 13.90
C GLY A 129 -30.19 35.37 14.92
N ARG A 130 -31.39 35.13 15.42
CA ARG A 130 -32.04 35.97 16.43
C ARG A 130 -31.55 35.66 17.85
N LEU A 131 -31.01 34.45 18.08
CA LEU A 131 -30.33 34.10 19.33
C LEU A 131 -28.83 33.86 19.03
N PRO A 132 -27.93 34.35 19.90
CA PRO A 132 -26.50 34.29 19.69
C PRO A 132 -25.94 32.89 19.86
N VAL A 133 -24.80 32.65 19.23
CA VAL A 133 -23.93 31.50 19.39
C VAL A 133 -22.65 31.99 20.06
N GLY A 134 -22.25 31.38 21.18
CA GLY A 134 -21.02 31.69 21.89
C GLY A 134 -19.87 30.80 21.49
N VAL A 135 -18.64 31.26 21.73
CA VAL A 135 -17.44 30.43 21.65
C VAL A 135 -17.19 29.79 23.00
N ALA A 136 -17.07 28.49 23.06
CA ALA A 136 -16.90 27.74 24.30
C ALA A 136 -15.64 28.19 25.06
N GLY A 137 -15.77 28.49 26.33
CA GLY A 137 -14.67 28.97 27.17
C GLY A 137 -14.33 30.45 27.05
N SER A 138 -14.96 31.20 26.11
CA SER A 138 -14.78 32.67 26.01
C SER A 138 -15.64 33.48 27.01
N GLY A 139 -16.58 32.80 27.64
CA GLY A 139 -17.58 33.43 28.50
C GLY A 139 -17.05 33.84 29.87
N THR A 140 -17.79 34.76 30.48
CA THR A 140 -17.55 35.23 31.85
C THR A 140 -17.65 34.08 32.88
N ARG A 141 -16.87 34.19 33.94
CA ARG A 141 -17.01 33.32 35.14
C ARG A 141 -18.46 33.30 35.59
N ALA A 142 -19.00 32.12 35.87
CA ALA A 142 -20.35 31.99 36.39
C ALA A 142 -20.52 32.91 37.64
N PRO A 143 -21.68 33.55 37.78
CA PRO A 143 -22.02 34.21 39.05
C PRO A 143 -22.01 33.15 40.15
N ASP A 144 -21.67 33.57 41.38
CA ASP A 144 -21.67 32.70 42.55
C ASP A 144 -22.84 33.14 43.47
N PRO A 145 -23.86 32.29 43.63
CA PRO A 145 -24.06 30.94 43.10
C PRO A 145 -24.46 30.92 41.60
N ALA A 146 -24.07 29.85 40.91
CA ALA A 146 -24.46 29.63 39.52
C ALA A 146 -26.00 29.50 39.42
N PRO A 147 -26.61 30.04 38.35
CA PRO A 147 -28.05 29.94 38.15
C PRO A 147 -28.46 28.47 37.93
N THR A 148 -29.58 28.08 38.54
CA THR A 148 -30.15 26.73 38.45
C THR A 148 -31.31 26.64 37.46
N GLY A 149 -31.90 27.76 37.04
CA GLY A 149 -33.02 27.81 36.12
C GLY A 149 -32.58 27.65 34.65
N HIS A 150 -33.28 26.83 33.85
CA HIS A 150 -32.96 26.55 32.45
C HIS A 150 -32.86 27.80 31.56
N ALA A 151 -33.71 28.81 31.81
CA ALA A 151 -33.65 30.08 31.06
C ALA A 151 -32.33 30.83 31.31
N ALA A 152 -31.91 30.95 32.55
CA ALA A 152 -30.67 31.63 32.92
C ALA A 152 -29.44 30.84 32.49
N LEU A 153 -29.48 29.49 32.55
CA LEU A 153 -28.43 28.61 32.02
C LEU A 153 -28.30 28.74 30.52
N ALA A 154 -29.42 28.78 29.77
CA ALA A 154 -29.40 28.98 28.33
C ALA A 154 -28.73 30.29 27.93
N GLU A 155 -29.03 31.37 28.66
CA GLU A 155 -28.42 32.69 28.42
C GLU A 155 -26.92 32.67 28.72
N LEU A 156 -26.51 32.05 29.81
CA LEU A 156 -25.12 31.92 30.20
C LEU A 156 -24.31 31.09 29.22
N VAL A 157 -24.87 29.98 28.70
CA VAL A 157 -24.23 29.15 27.68
C VAL A 157 -24.04 29.93 26.37
N ARG A 158 -25.01 30.76 25.98
CA ARG A 158 -24.88 31.61 24.79
C ARG A 158 -23.75 32.65 24.89
N THR A 159 -23.25 32.95 26.09
CA THR A 159 -22.02 33.76 26.26
C THR A 159 -20.74 32.96 26.24
N GLY A 160 -20.80 31.63 26.01
CA GLY A 160 -19.64 30.74 25.96
C GLY A 160 -19.31 30.01 27.28
N TYR A 161 -20.19 30.07 28.28
CA TYR A 161 -19.98 29.32 29.53
C TYR A 161 -20.06 27.82 29.33
N THR A 162 -19.08 27.06 29.86
CA THR A 162 -18.93 25.61 29.68
C THR A 162 -19.18 24.77 30.94
N GLY A 163 -19.39 25.38 32.10
CA GLY A 163 -19.50 24.69 33.40
C GLY A 163 -20.85 24.04 33.69
N VAL A 164 -21.68 23.74 32.68
CA VAL A 164 -22.97 23.08 32.87
C VAL A 164 -22.79 21.57 32.89
N ASP A 165 -23.30 20.89 33.90
CA ASP A 165 -23.41 19.43 33.95
C ASP A 165 -24.62 18.96 33.15
N TRP A 166 -24.40 18.76 31.83
CA TRP A 166 -25.43 18.40 30.87
C TRP A 166 -26.11 17.05 31.16
N PRO A 167 -25.37 15.97 31.54
CA PRO A 167 -25.98 14.72 31.97
C PRO A 167 -26.95 14.86 33.15
N ALA A 168 -26.61 15.68 34.14
CA ALA A 168 -27.45 15.90 35.33
C ALA A 168 -28.78 16.57 35.03
N LEU A 169 -28.92 17.25 33.89
CA LEU A 169 -30.17 17.88 33.45
C LEU A 169 -31.13 16.90 32.75
N SER A 170 -30.73 15.66 32.56
CA SER A 170 -31.57 14.65 31.93
C SER A 170 -32.70 14.17 32.82
N VAL A 171 -33.89 14.00 32.23
CA VAL A 171 -35.02 13.37 32.95
C VAL A 171 -34.63 11.93 33.28
N PRO A 172 -34.79 11.45 34.53
CA PRO A 172 -34.52 10.06 34.86
C PRO A 172 -35.28 9.07 33.96
N GLY A 173 -34.56 8.15 33.34
CA GLY A 173 -35.13 7.20 32.38
C GLY A 173 -35.15 7.71 30.92
N ALA A 174 -34.69 8.92 30.63
CA ALA A 174 -34.48 9.40 29.27
C ALA A 174 -33.38 8.59 28.57
N ARG A 175 -33.48 8.42 27.25
CA ARG A 175 -32.60 7.57 26.44
C ARG A 175 -32.16 8.31 25.20
N THR A 176 -31.04 7.86 24.65
CA THR A 176 -30.61 8.29 23.32
C THR A 176 -31.66 7.88 22.27
N THR A 177 -32.05 8.83 21.43
CA THR A 177 -33.04 8.65 20.38
C THR A 177 -32.52 9.23 19.06
N ASP A 178 -33.31 9.06 18.01
CA ASP A 178 -33.03 9.61 16.69
C ASP A 178 -33.12 11.17 16.74
N LEU A 179 -31.97 11.79 16.60
CA LEU A 179 -31.78 13.24 16.51
C LEU A 179 -30.80 13.52 15.37
N PRO A 180 -31.05 14.51 14.51
CA PRO A 180 -30.17 14.83 13.38
C PRO A 180 -28.68 14.84 13.76
N THR A 181 -27.86 14.29 12.86
CA THR A 181 -26.40 14.21 13.04
C THR A 181 -25.73 15.54 12.70
N TYR A 182 -24.44 15.63 12.98
CA TYR A 182 -23.63 16.81 12.70
C TYR A 182 -23.64 17.17 11.20
N PRO A 183 -23.93 18.44 10.83
CA PRO A 183 -23.91 18.88 9.45
C PRO A 183 -22.48 19.16 8.98
N PHE A 184 -21.81 18.14 8.47
CA PHE A 184 -20.48 18.32 7.90
C PHE A 184 -20.51 19.31 6.75
N ALA A 185 -19.52 20.19 6.66
CA ALA A 185 -19.36 21.07 5.51
C ALA A 185 -18.90 20.24 4.30
N PRO A 186 -19.69 20.12 3.23
CA PRO A 186 -19.23 19.44 2.03
C PRO A 186 -18.13 20.27 1.39
N GLY A 187 -16.89 19.88 1.58
CA GLY A 187 -15.74 20.42 0.88
C GLY A 187 -15.36 19.47 -0.26
N ARG A 188 -14.93 20.01 -1.38
CA ARG A 188 -14.29 19.22 -2.41
C ARG A 188 -12.86 18.93 -1.94
N HIS A 189 -12.66 17.82 -1.20
CA HIS A 189 -11.35 17.35 -0.74
C HIS A 189 -10.66 16.46 -1.79
N TRP A 190 -11.16 16.45 -3.00
CA TRP A 190 -10.53 15.79 -4.13
C TRP A 190 -9.28 16.56 -4.51
N HIS A 191 -8.14 15.91 -4.57
CA HIS A 191 -6.95 16.50 -5.17
C HIS A 191 -7.32 16.96 -6.57
N MET A 192 -7.23 18.24 -6.79
CA MET A 192 -7.64 18.91 -8.00
C MET A 192 -7.02 18.23 -9.21
N HIS A 193 -7.83 17.56 -10.02
CA HIS A 193 -7.57 17.68 -11.43
C HIS A 193 -7.75 19.19 -11.75
N THR A 194 -6.65 19.90 -11.94
CA THR A 194 -6.70 21.07 -12.80
C THR A 194 -7.43 20.57 -14.04
N GLU A 195 -8.46 21.25 -14.49
CA GLU A 195 -9.03 21.00 -15.81
C GLU A 195 -7.87 21.20 -16.79
N ALA A 196 -7.08 20.15 -16.97
CA ALA A 196 -6.24 20.05 -18.14
C ALA A 196 -7.23 20.10 -19.28
N THR A 197 -7.16 21.13 -20.09
CA THR A 197 -7.76 21.15 -21.42
C THR A 197 -7.54 19.77 -21.98
N ALA A 198 -8.64 19.01 -22.21
CA ALA A 198 -8.56 17.63 -22.66
C ALA A 198 -7.53 17.59 -23.81
N PRO A 199 -6.44 16.85 -23.69
CA PRO A 199 -5.48 16.75 -24.77
C PRO A 199 -6.26 16.22 -25.97
N ALA A 200 -5.97 16.73 -27.14
CA ALA A 200 -6.56 16.22 -28.37
C ALA A 200 -6.45 14.68 -28.34
N GLU A 201 -7.52 13.96 -28.65
CA GLU A 201 -7.69 12.51 -28.43
C GLU A 201 -6.52 11.61 -28.87
N ASP A 202 -5.56 12.12 -29.63
CA ASP A 202 -4.39 11.42 -30.15
C ASP A 202 -3.02 11.97 -29.69
N THR A 203 -2.98 12.89 -28.69
CA THR A 203 -1.69 13.39 -28.17
C THR A 203 -1.24 12.50 -27.01
N PRO A 204 -0.17 11.70 -27.18
CA PRO A 204 0.34 10.85 -26.09
C PRO A 204 0.89 11.74 -24.96
N PRO A 205 0.72 11.32 -23.68
CA PRO A 205 1.30 12.00 -22.55
C PRO A 205 2.83 11.98 -22.62
N GLU A 206 3.45 12.88 -21.86
CA GLU A 206 4.89 12.95 -21.75
C GLU A 206 5.47 11.62 -21.24
N ALA A 207 6.54 11.16 -21.88
CA ALA A 207 7.19 9.89 -21.58
C ALA A 207 8.70 10.08 -21.42
N TYR A 208 9.33 9.20 -20.66
CA TYR A 208 10.75 9.29 -20.33
C TYR A 208 11.44 7.96 -20.57
N ARG A 209 12.79 8.03 -20.73
CA ARG A 209 13.68 6.87 -20.73
C ARG A 209 14.64 7.01 -19.55
N ALA A 210 14.96 5.90 -18.92
CA ALA A 210 16.05 5.86 -17.94
C ALA A 210 17.38 6.15 -18.63
N THR A 211 18.16 7.06 -18.09
CA THR A 211 19.50 7.44 -18.54
C THR A 211 20.45 7.47 -17.33
N TRP A 212 21.69 7.79 -17.58
CA TRP A 212 22.73 7.84 -16.56
C TRP A 212 23.44 9.18 -16.61
N ARG A 213 23.63 9.79 -15.46
CA ARG A 213 24.33 11.06 -15.28
C ARG A 213 25.63 10.84 -14.48
N GLU A 214 26.71 11.47 -14.91
CA GLU A 214 27.97 11.44 -14.17
C GLU A 214 27.80 12.15 -12.82
N GLU A 215 28.27 11.52 -11.75
CA GLU A 215 28.25 12.06 -10.41
C GLU A 215 29.42 11.52 -9.60
N ALA A 216 30.28 12.40 -9.09
CA ALA A 216 31.36 11.98 -8.24
C ALA A 216 30.85 11.40 -6.92
N LEU A 217 31.59 10.44 -6.34
CA LEU A 217 31.38 10.09 -4.93
C LEU A 217 31.55 11.35 -4.07
N PRO A 218 30.80 11.47 -2.96
CA PRO A 218 31.06 12.50 -1.95
C PRO A 218 32.55 12.47 -1.57
N GLN A 219 33.17 13.66 -1.58
CA GLN A 219 34.64 13.80 -1.40
C GLN A 219 35.09 13.14 -0.09
N GLU A 220 36.23 12.44 -0.19
CA GLU A 220 36.98 11.80 0.89
C GLU A 220 36.15 10.89 1.80
N ALA A 221 36.00 9.65 1.37
CA ALA A 221 35.58 8.58 2.27
C ALA A 221 36.62 8.45 3.41
N GLN A 222 36.38 9.15 4.51
CA GLN A 222 37.12 8.98 5.76
C GLN A 222 36.93 7.54 6.25
N ALA A 223 37.77 7.10 7.20
CA ALA A 223 37.67 5.79 7.79
C ALA A 223 36.22 5.41 8.12
N ALA A 224 35.75 4.29 7.56
CA ALA A 224 34.40 3.77 7.73
C ALA A 224 34.47 2.42 8.51
N PRO A 225 34.83 2.45 9.79
CA PRO A 225 35.02 1.22 10.57
C PRO A 225 33.69 0.48 10.74
N GLY A 226 33.73 -0.85 10.65
CA GLY A 226 32.57 -1.70 10.82
C GLY A 226 32.88 -3.14 10.48
N THR A 227 31.88 -4.01 10.62
CA THR A 227 32.01 -5.42 10.30
C THR A 227 31.26 -5.71 9.00
N VAL A 228 31.97 -6.25 8.01
CA VAL A 228 31.40 -6.57 6.71
C VAL A 228 31.51 -8.05 6.37
N ARG A 229 30.40 -8.68 6.01
CA ARG A 229 30.37 -10.02 5.45
C ARG A 229 30.47 -9.93 3.93
N LEU A 230 31.47 -10.62 3.37
CA LEU A 230 31.62 -10.73 1.92
C LEU A 230 30.92 -12.00 1.40
N VAL A 231 30.06 -11.84 0.40
CA VAL A 231 29.44 -12.91 -0.37
C VAL A 231 29.93 -12.75 -1.83
N VAL A 232 31.18 -13.15 -2.05
CA VAL A 232 31.92 -12.98 -3.29
C VAL A 232 32.54 -14.34 -3.65
N THR A 233 32.22 -14.86 -4.84
CA THR A 233 32.71 -16.16 -5.30
C THR A 233 33.98 -16.08 -6.12
N ASP A 234 34.29 -14.93 -6.74
CA ASP A 234 35.54 -14.67 -7.44
C ASP A 234 36.67 -14.50 -6.40
N PRO A 235 37.67 -15.43 -6.33
CA PRO A 235 38.72 -15.35 -5.31
C PRO A 235 39.59 -14.11 -5.44
N ALA A 236 39.91 -13.67 -6.66
CA ALA A 236 40.73 -12.49 -6.90
C ALA A 236 40.02 -11.20 -6.42
N LEU A 237 38.72 -11.09 -6.75
CA LEU A 237 37.92 -9.96 -6.26
C LEU A 237 37.73 -10.02 -4.74
N HIS A 238 37.56 -11.19 -4.16
CA HIS A 238 37.42 -11.36 -2.71
C HIS A 238 38.69 -10.90 -1.96
N GLU A 239 39.88 -11.31 -2.46
CA GLU A 239 41.16 -10.93 -1.85
C GLU A 239 41.41 -9.42 -1.99
N ALA A 240 41.25 -8.86 -3.20
CA ALA A 240 41.42 -7.44 -3.46
C ALA A 240 40.44 -6.59 -2.61
N LEU A 241 39.16 -7.00 -2.54
CA LEU A 241 38.14 -6.29 -1.78
C LEU A 241 38.41 -6.34 -0.27
N THR A 242 38.90 -7.49 0.24
CA THR A 242 39.32 -7.61 1.63
C THR A 242 40.47 -6.65 1.97
N ALA A 243 41.44 -6.48 1.07
CA ALA A 243 42.54 -5.55 1.24
C ALA A 243 42.05 -4.08 1.23
N GLU A 244 41.24 -3.71 0.25
CA GLU A 244 40.68 -2.34 0.12
C GLU A 244 39.80 -1.96 1.32
N LEU A 245 38.90 -2.84 1.77
CA LEU A 245 38.03 -2.58 2.94
C LEU A 245 38.82 -2.33 4.22
N ARG A 246 39.95 -3.02 4.40
CA ARG A 246 40.85 -2.78 5.54
C ARG A 246 41.45 -1.38 5.54
N LEU A 247 41.70 -0.78 4.37
CA LEU A 247 42.19 0.61 4.27
C LEU A 247 41.16 1.61 4.83
N TYR A 248 39.86 1.29 4.72
CA TYR A 248 38.77 2.05 5.34
C TYR A 248 38.51 1.68 6.80
N GLY A 249 39.31 0.79 7.41
CA GLY A 249 39.15 0.34 8.79
C GLY A 249 38.04 -0.69 9.00
N ALA A 250 37.53 -1.32 7.94
CA ALA A 250 36.52 -2.34 8.04
C ALA A 250 37.14 -3.71 8.43
N HIS A 251 36.40 -4.48 9.22
CA HIS A 251 36.72 -5.85 9.57
C HIS A 251 35.86 -6.83 8.77
N VAL A 252 36.46 -7.79 8.09
CA VAL A 252 35.74 -8.82 7.35
C VAL A 252 35.28 -9.92 8.30
N ALA A 253 34.00 -10.05 8.51
CA ALA A 253 33.36 -11.01 9.40
C ALA A 253 33.32 -12.43 8.80
N GLY A 254 33.46 -13.44 9.68
CA GLY A 254 33.35 -14.85 9.29
C GLY A 254 31.92 -15.30 9.00
N THR A 255 30.92 -14.69 9.66
CA THR A 255 29.50 -15.04 9.56
C THR A 255 28.62 -13.82 9.30
N GLU A 256 27.41 -14.03 8.78
CA GLU A 256 26.42 -12.97 8.56
C GLU A 256 25.94 -12.35 9.88
N ALA A 257 25.84 -13.16 10.95
CA ALA A 257 25.36 -12.70 12.25
C ALA A 257 26.31 -11.72 12.97
N GLU A 258 27.60 -11.71 12.60
CA GLU A 258 28.61 -10.80 13.15
C GLU A 258 28.76 -9.51 12.35
N ALA A 259 28.11 -9.42 11.19
CA ALA A 259 28.28 -8.31 10.27
C ALA A 259 27.16 -7.26 10.43
N ASP A 260 27.55 -6.01 10.46
CA ASP A 260 26.62 -4.89 10.33
C ASP A 260 26.33 -4.50 8.87
N THR A 261 27.16 -4.99 7.95
CA THR A 261 27.02 -4.80 6.51
C THR A 261 27.25 -6.12 5.77
N VAL A 262 26.39 -6.44 4.83
CA VAL A 262 26.62 -7.54 3.89
C VAL A 262 26.92 -6.95 2.51
N LEU A 263 28.04 -7.36 1.92
CA LEU A 263 28.43 -7.03 0.56
C LEU A 263 28.35 -8.29 -0.30
N MET A 264 27.42 -8.27 -1.27
CA MET A 264 27.14 -9.39 -2.18
C MET A 264 27.54 -9.01 -3.60
N VAL A 265 28.26 -9.87 -4.27
CA VAL A 265 28.54 -9.73 -5.72
C VAL A 265 27.88 -10.88 -6.47
N ASP A 266 27.11 -10.55 -7.51
CA ASP A 266 26.51 -11.55 -8.38
C ASP A 266 27.57 -12.40 -9.05
N ALA A 267 27.38 -13.71 -8.96
CA ALA A 267 28.34 -14.71 -9.44
C ALA A 267 27.95 -15.32 -10.79
N THR A 268 26.94 -14.77 -11.45
CA THR A 268 26.45 -15.31 -12.73
C THR A 268 27.54 -15.29 -13.79
N PRO A 269 27.92 -16.45 -14.39
CA PRO A 269 28.95 -16.50 -15.39
C PRO A 269 28.63 -15.64 -16.62
N PRO A 270 29.66 -15.17 -17.36
CA PRO A 270 29.46 -14.45 -18.59
C PRO A 270 28.60 -15.27 -19.61
N GLY A 271 27.64 -14.58 -20.24
CA GLY A 271 26.76 -15.20 -21.26
C GLY A 271 25.58 -16.01 -20.71
N GLN A 272 25.40 -16.07 -19.39
CA GLN A 272 24.27 -16.74 -18.76
C GLN A 272 23.34 -15.74 -18.08
N GLU A 273 22.04 -16.04 -18.03
CA GLU A 273 21.10 -15.31 -17.17
C GLU A 273 21.16 -15.87 -15.74
N PRO A 274 20.97 -15.05 -14.71
CA PRO A 274 21.01 -15.50 -13.34
C PRO A 274 19.80 -16.37 -12.97
N ASP A 275 20.01 -17.35 -12.10
CA ASP A 275 18.93 -18.11 -11.48
C ASP A 275 18.24 -17.26 -10.40
N LEU A 276 17.05 -16.77 -10.75
CA LEU A 276 16.25 -15.89 -9.90
C LEU A 276 15.75 -16.59 -8.62
N SER A 277 15.59 -17.92 -8.63
CA SER A 277 15.15 -18.69 -7.45
C SER A 277 16.24 -18.75 -6.39
N THR A 278 17.45 -19.07 -6.78
CA THR A 278 18.63 -19.07 -5.90
C THR A 278 18.93 -17.65 -5.38
N PHE A 279 18.84 -16.66 -6.25
CA PHE A 279 18.99 -15.25 -5.86
C PHE A 279 17.95 -14.86 -4.80
N TRP A 280 16.65 -15.15 -5.03
CA TRP A 280 15.57 -14.85 -4.11
C TRP A 280 15.80 -15.44 -2.72
N ALA A 281 16.11 -16.74 -2.67
CA ALA A 281 16.37 -17.44 -1.42
C ALA A 281 17.57 -16.83 -0.66
N ARG A 282 18.63 -16.46 -1.38
CA ARG A 282 19.84 -15.84 -0.82
C ARG A 282 19.54 -14.47 -0.23
N VAL A 283 18.90 -13.57 -0.97
CA VAL A 283 18.55 -12.23 -0.48
C VAL A 283 17.60 -12.31 0.70
N ALA A 284 16.55 -13.14 0.62
CA ALA A 284 15.62 -13.34 1.73
C ALA A 284 16.31 -13.84 3.01
N LYS A 285 17.29 -14.74 2.89
CA LYS A 285 18.09 -15.21 4.01
C LYS A 285 18.96 -14.09 4.59
N THR A 286 19.63 -13.32 3.74
CA THR A 286 20.48 -12.19 4.17
C THR A 286 19.67 -11.12 4.89
N LEU A 287 18.50 -10.74 4.36
CA LEU A 287 17.63 -9.76 5.02
C LEU A 287 17.08 -10.21 6.37
N LYS A 288 16.94 -11.54 6.58
CA LYS A 288 16.58 -12.11 7.89
C LYS A 288 17.73 -12.07 8.90
N ALA A 289 18.96 -12.20 8.43
CA ALA A 289 20.16 -12.28 9.28
C ALA A 289 20.71 -10.90 9.64
N LEU A 290 20.46 -9.87 8.83
CA LEU A 290 20.93 -8.51 9.08
C LEU A 290 20.37 -7.97 10.40
N PRO A 291 21.22 -7.34 11.24
CA PRO A 291 20.77 -6.69 12.45
C PRO A 291 19.93 -5.43 12.14
N PRO A 292 19.21 -4.91 13.13
CA PRO A 292 18.62 -3.57 13.04
C PRO A 292 19.72 -2.55 12.67
N HIS A 293 19.41 -1.65 11.71
CA HIS A 293 20.38 -0.72 11.11
C HIS A 293 21.52 -1.39 10.31
N GLY A 294 21.36 -2.66 9.97
CA GLY A 294 22.24 -3.36 9.02
C GLY A 294 22.19 -2.71 7.65
N ARG A 295 23.21 -2.97 6.84
CA ARG A 295 23.33 -2.41 5.48
C ARG A 295 23.54 -3.54 4.47
N LEU A 296 23.03 -3.32 3.25
CA LEU A 296 23.27 -4.25 2.15
C LEU A 296 23.88 -3.51 0.95
N LEU A 297 25.06 -3.93 0.53
CA LEU A 297 25.62 -3.55 -0.75
C LEU A 297 25.54 -4.74 -1.70
N TRP A 298 24.85 -4.58 -2.80
CA TRP A 298 24.75 -5.58 -3.85
C TRP A 298 25.40 -5.05 -5.14
N ALA A 299 26.19 -5.90 -5.81
CA ALA A 299 26.89 -5.52 -7.01
C ALA A 299 26.82 -6.58 -8.11
N ALA A 300 26.79 -6.17 -9.35
CA ALA A 300 26.82 -7.06 -10.52
C ALA A 300 27.37 -6.38 -11.76
N CYS A 301 27.83 -7.22 -12.71
CA CYS A 301 28.12 -6.79 -14.06
C CYS A 301 26.88 -6.99 -14.97
N HIS A 302 26.77 -6.23 -16.05
CA HIS A 302 25.74 -6.39 -17.08
C HIS A 302 24.28 -6.12 -16.63
N GLY A 303 24.07 -5.54 -15.45
CA GLY A 303 22.73 -5.20 -14.96
C GLY A 303 22.22 -3.82 -15.42
N ALA A 304 23.05 -3.02 -16.07
CA ALA A 304 22.70 -1.71 -16.61
C ALA A 304 23.47 -1.41 -17.89
N ALA A 305 22.82 -0.79 -18.86
CA ALA A 305 23.44 -0.20 -20.04
C ALA A 305 23.65 1.30 -19.75
N VAL A 306 24.89 1.71 -19.53
CA VAL A 306 25.26 3.08 -19.12
C VAL A 306 25.76 3.88 -20.32
N ARG A 307 26.50 3.23 -21.22
CA ARG A 307 27.10 3.82 -22.41
C ARG A 307 26.44 3.30 -23.68
N PRO A 308 26.45 4.07 -24.76
CA PRO A 308 26.03 3.59 -26.07
C PRO A 308 26.73 2.27 -26.45
N GLY A 309 25.97 1.29 -26.93
CA GLY A 309 26.49 -0.02 -27.33
C GLY A 309 26.48 -1.10 -26.22
N GLU A 310 26.25 -0.76 -24.97
CA GLU A 310 26.18 -1.76 -23.87
C GLU A 310 24.85 -2.56 -23.85
N HIS A 311 23.81 -2.11 -24.54
CA HIS A 311 22.49 -2.76 -24.56
C HIS A 311 22.58 -4.23 -24.96
N ALA A 312 23.42 -4.60 -25.94
CA ALA A 312 23.57 -5.97 -26.37
C ALA A 312 24.13 -6.92 -25.31
N SER A 313 24.89 -6.39 -24.33
CA SER A 313 25.47 -7.15 -23.22
C SER A 313 24.61 -7.13 -21.96
N LEU A 314 23.49 -6.39 -21.97
CA LEU A 314 22.58 -6.27 -20.83
C LEU A 314 21.95 -7.63 -20.51
N ARG A 315 21.89 -7.97 -19.23
CA ARG A 315 21.23 -9.17 -18.73
C ARG A 315 19.95 -8.76 -17.98
N PRO A 316 18.79 -9.03 -18.55
CA PRO A 316 17.51 -8.68 -17.92
C PRO A 316 17.33 -9.27 -16.52
N GLY A 317 17.80 -10.51 -16.32
CA GLY A 317 17.77 -11.14 -15.00
C GLY A 317 18.61 -10.40 -13.95
N THR A 318 19.79 -9.87 -14.34
CA THR A 318 20.65 -9.10 -13.44
C THR A 318 20.05 -7.72 -13.13
N ALA A 319 19.45 -7.05 -14.13
CA ALA A 319 18.71 -5.81 -13.90
C ALA A 319 17.49 -6.02 -12.95
N ALA A 320 16.80 -7.15 -13.13
CA ALA A 320 15.71 -7.56 -12.24
C ALA A 320 16.17 -7.82 -10.80
N GLN A 321 17.34 -8.45 -10.60
CA GLN A 321 17.95 -8.65 -9.28
C GLN A 321 18.28 -7.31 -8.62
N ALA A 322 18.85 -6.35 -9.34
CA ALA A 322 19.17 -5.01 -8.85
C ALA A 322 17.91 -4.32 -8.28
N MET A 323 16.82 -4.32 -9.04
CA MET A 323 15.55 -3.74 -8.62
C MET A 323 14.95 -4.49 -7.42
N ALA A 324 15.03 -5.82 -7.40
CA ALA A 324 14.53 -6.61 -6.29
C ALA A 324 15.28 -6.33 -4.99
N VAL A 325 16.61 -6.16 -5.04
CA VAL A 325 17.40 -5.77 -3.86
C VAL A 325 16.98 -4.39 -3.37
N ALA A 326 16.92 -3.41 -4.26
CA ALA A 326 16.52 -2.05 -3.89
C ALA A 326 15.11 -2.02 -3.27
N ALA A 327 14.13 -2.68 -3.89
CA ALA A 327 12.75 -2.75 -3.37
C ALA A 327 12.66 -3.51 -2.04
N ALA A 328 13.38 -4.62 -1.87
CA ALA A 328 13.39 -5.40 -0.64
C ALA A 328 14.07 -4.67 0.54
N CYS A 329 15.11 -3.89 0.24
CA CYS A 329 15.75 -3.03 1.22
C CYS A 329 14.87 -1.83 1.60
N ALA A 330 14.23 -1.19 0.61
CA ALA A 330 13.26 -0.11 0.84
C ALA A 330 12.07 -0.60 1.68
N GLU A 331 11.53 -1.79 1.40
CA GLU A 331 10.50 -2.46 2.19
C GLU A 331 10.95 -2.70 3.63
N SER A 332 12.19 -3.17 3.82
CA SER A 332 12.76 -3.49 5.13
C SER A 332 13.43 -2.29 5.81
N ARG A 333 13.39 -1.10 5.20
CA ARG A 333 14.08 0.13 5.65
C ARG A 333 15.57 -0.10 5.94
N ILE A 334 16.20 -0.92 5.09
CA ILE A 334 17.64 -1.22 5.17
C ILE A 334 18.36 -0.25 4.24
N ALA A 335 19.34 0.48 4.76
CA ALA A 335 20.23 1.30 3.94
C ALA A 335 21.01 0.42 2.97
N HIS A 336 21.02 0.79 1.68
CA HIS A 336 21.58 -0.07 0.66
C HIS A 336 22.30 0.69 -0.45
N ALA A 337 23.22 -0.02 -1.12
CA ALA A 337 23.78 0.40 -2.38
C ALA A 337 23.66 -0.71 -3.41
N VAL A 338 23.18 -0.37 -4.59
CA VAL A 338 23.15 -1.24 -5.77
C VAL A 338 24.21 -0.72 -6.76
N VAL A 339 25.21 -1.54 -7.08
CA VAL A 339 26.38 -1.10 -7.86
C VAL A 339 26.52 -1.93 -9.15
N HIS A 340 26.40 -1.28 -10.30
CA HIS A 340 26.65 -1.89 -11.59
C HIS A 340 28.12 -1.71 -12.01
N LEU A 341 28.87 -2.80 -11.91
CA LEU A 341 30.32 -2.83 -12.19
C LEU A 341 30.62 -2.88 -13.69
N ASP A 342 31.77 -2.35 -14.06
CA ASP A 342 32.31 -2.51 -15.41
C ASP A 342 32.89 -3.94 -15.59
N PRO A 343 32.37 -4.75 -16.51
CA PRO A 343 32.85 -6.10 -16.72
C PRO A 343 34.28 -6.14 -17.30
N SER A 344 34.75 -5.06 -17.91
CA SER A 344 36.11 -4.96 -18.49
C SER A 344 37.20 -4.62 -17.48
N GLU A 345 36.82 -4.11 -16.29
CA GLU A 345 37.75 -3.71 -15.26
C GLU A 345 38.32 -4.93 -14.51
N PRO A 346 39.62 -4.88 -14.11
CA PRO A 346 40.23 -5.94 -13.30
C PRO A 346 39.66 -5.98 -11.88
N ALA A 347 39.92 -7.08 -11.17
CA ALA A 347 39.38 -7.31 -9.82
C ALA A 347 39.76 -6.20 -8.84
N GLU A 348 40.98 -5.67 -8.92
CA GLU A 348 41.47 -4.59 -8.06
C GLU A 348 40.74 -3.28 -8.29
N ALA A 349 40.42 -2.93 -9.53
CA ALA A 349 39.64 -1.74 -9.85
C ALA A 349 38.21 -1.85 -9.34
N ARG A 350 37.57 -3.02 -9.56
CA ARG A 350 36.23 -3.31 -9.05
C ARG A 350 36.20 -3.31 -7.51
N ALA A 351 37.25 -3.83 -6.85
CA ALA A 351 37.39 -3.82 -5.39
C ALA A 351 37.44 -2.39 -4.82
N ARG A 352 38.24 -1.51 -5.44
CA ARG A 352 38.33 -0.08 -5.04
C ARG A 352 36.98 0.62 -5.14
N VAL A 353 36.26 0.39 -6.23
CA VAL A 353 34.91 0.93 -6.43
C VAL A 353 33.95 0.47 -5.31
N LEU A 354 33.93 -0.83 -5.04
CA LEU A 354 33.04 -1.41 -4.01
C LEU A 354 33.38 -0.94 -2.60
N ALA A 355 34.69 -0.79 -2.28
CA ALA A 355 35.12 -0.27 -1.00
C ALA A 355 34.78 1.23 -0.83
N ALA A 356 34.81 2.03 -1.90
CA ALA A 356 34.42 3.42 -1.87
C ALA A 356 32.88 3.57 -1.69
N GLU A 357 32.05 2.80 -2.40
CA GLU A 357 30.59 2.78 -2.21
C GLU A 357 30.19 2.24 -0.83
N TYR A 358 30.92 1.27 -0.30
CA TYR A 358 30.78 0.80 1.10
C TYR A 358 31.02 1.94 2.09
N ALA A 359 32.10 2.69 1.91
CA ALA A 359 32.45 3.80 2.80
C ALA A 359 31.38 4.91 2.74
N ALA A 360 30.91 5.26 1.55
CA ALA A 360 29.83 6.22 1.36
C ALA A 360 28.52 5.78 2.04
N LEU A 361 28.13 4.51 1.89
CA LEU A 361 26.95 3.94 2.53
C LEU A 361 27.04 3.96 4.06
N ARG A 362 28.23 3.79 4.62
CA ARG A 362 28.45 3.82 6.08
C ARG A 362 28.46 5.20 6.70
N GLN A 363 28.84 6.22 5.96
CA GLN A 363 28.89 7.61 6.42
C GLN A 363 27.50 8.29 6.48
N GLY A 364 26.44 7.53 6.38
CA GLY A 364 25.06 8.03 6.42
C GLY A 364 24.55 8.47 5.06
N GLY A 365 25.18 8.00 3.98
CA GLY A 365 24.69 8.20 2.63
C GLY A 365 23.27 7.62 2.47
N GLU A 366 22.45 8.30 1.69
CA GLU A 366 21.16 7.79 1.26
C GLU A 366 21.33 6.48 0.47
N SER A 367 20.28 5.64 0.45
CA SER A 367 20.26 4.46 -0.40
C SER A 367 20.47 4.85 -1.84
N THR A 368 21.39 4.18 -2.55
CA THR A 368 21.83 4.59 -3.88
C THR A 368 21.80 3.43 -4.89
N VAL A 369 21.61 3.80 -6.14
CA VAL A 369 21.91 2.95 -7.30
C VAL A 369 23.01 3.68 -8.08
N ALA A 370 24.14 3.01 -8.34
CA ALA A 370 25.25 3.59 -9.07
C ALA A 370 25.80 2.61 -10.12
N ALA A 371 26.39 3.14 -11.16
CA ALA A 371 27.15 2.36 -12.13
C ALA A 371 28.55 2.95 -12.28
N HIS A 372 29.54 2.11 -12.48
CA HIS A 372 30.90 2.53 -12.72
C HIS A 372 31.40 2.03 -14.08
N ARG A 373 32.02 2.91 -14.86
CA ARG A 373 32.59 2.62 -16.19
C ARG A 373 33.89 3.38 -16.39
N ALA A 374 34.99 2.66 -16.53
CA ALA A 374 36.33 3.21 -16.72
C ALA A 374 36.68 4.30 -15.67
N GLY A 375 36.43 4.01 -14.40
CA GLY A 375 36.73 4.90 -13.29
C GLY A 375 35.77 6.07 -13.09
N VAL A 376 34.72 6.22 -13.91
CA VAL A 376 33.67 7.23 -13.76
C VAL A 376 32.44 6.61 -13.10
N ARG A 377 31.88 7.32 -12.12
CA ARG A 377 30.61 6.96 -11.44
C ARG A 377 29.44 7.61 -12.15
N TYR A 378 28.37 6.87 -12.30
CA TYR A 378 27.10 7.29 -12.87
C TYR A 378 25.95 6.97 -11.92
N VAL A 379 24.95 7.83 -11.87
CA VAL A 379 23.69 7.62 -11.14
C VAL A 379 22.50 7.65 -12.10
N PRO A 380 21.38 7.00 -11.76
CA PRO A 380 20.19 7.04 -12.60
C PRO A 380 19.69 8.46 -12.83
N ASP A 381 19.26 8.71 -14.05
CA ASP A 381 18.63 9.96 -14.49
C ASP A 381 17.53 9.62 -15.50
N THR A 382 16.78 10.60 -15.97
CA THR A 382 15.74 10.43 -16.98
C THR A 382 15.86 11.46 -18.08
N SER A 383 15.53 11.07 -19.30
CA SER A 383 15.42 11.99 -20.43
C SER A 383 14.07 11.86 -21.12
N PRO A 384 13.48 12.97 -21.62
CA PRO A 384 12.22 12.91 -22.36
C PRO A 384 12.35 12.05 -23.63
N VAL A 385 11.32 11.26 -23.89
CA VAL A 385 11.19 10.44 -25.10
C VAL A 385 10.10 11.02 -25.97
N ARG A 386 10.44 11.34 -27.19
CA ARG A 386 9.43 11.75 -28.18
C ARG A 386 8.70 10.52 -28.70
N PRO A 387 7.41 10.61 -28.97
CA PRO A 387 6.67 9.56 -29.66
C PRO A 387 7.38 9.16 -30.94
N GLY A 388 7.45 7.87 -31.20
CA GLY A 388 7.95 7.33 -32.46
C GLY A 388 7.01 7.65 -33.63
N ARG A 389 7.33 7.11 -34.82
CA ARG A 389 6.38 7.14 -35.92
C ARG A 389 5.09 6.42 -35.51
N ALA A 390 3.94 7.03 -35.73
CA ALA A 390 2.65 6.42 -35.48
C ALA A 390 2.54 5.09 -36.25
N TYR A 391 2.14 4.04 -35.57
CA TYR A 391 1.89 2.74 -36.18
C TYR A 391 0.48 2.70 -36.75
N GLU A 392 0.38 2.44 -38.06
CA GLU A 392 -0.90 2.19 -38.69
C GLU A 392 -1.26 0.71 -38.54
N VAL A 393 -2.36 0.44 -37.85
CA VAL A 393 -2.87 -0.92 -37.68
C VAL A 393 -3.30 -1.49 -39.02
N ARG A 394 -2.77 -2.64 -39.41
CA ARG A 394 -2.98 -3.27 -40.72
C ARG A 394 -4.04 -4.36 -40.64
N PRO A 395 -4.98 -4.41 -41.58
CA PRO A 395 -6.01 -5.45 -41.61
C PRO A 395 -5.50 -6.80 -42.20
N ASP A 396 -4.36 -6.80 -42.89
CA ASP A 396 -3.74 -7.97 -43.51
C ASP A 396 -2.80 -8.68 -42.52
N GLY A 397 -3.22 -9.78 -41.98
CA GLY A 397 -2.53 -10.52 -40.94
C GLY A 397 -3.27 -10.39 -39.58
N TYR A 398 -2.58 -10.73 -38.49
CA TYR A 398 -3.20 -10.77 -37.14
C TYR A 398 -2.28 -10.20 -36.09
N TYR A 399 -2.88 -9.88 -34.92
CA TYR A 399 -2.20 -9.44 -33.72
C TYR A 399 -2.39 -10.47 -32.61
N LEU A 400 -1.32 -10.77 -31.89
CA LEU A 400 -1.34 -11.68 -30.74
C LEU A 400 -1.36 -10.85 -29.45
N VAL A 401 -2.36 -11.06 -28.60
CA VAL A 401 -2.46 -10.39 -27.30
C VAL A 401 -2.49 -11.45 -26.19
N THR A 402 -1.40 -11.56 -25.44
CA THR A 402 -1.37 -12.44 -24.27
C THR A 402 -2.01 -11.71 -23.09
N GLY A 403 -2.85 -12.41 -22.34
CA GLY A 403 -3.62 -11.76 -21.27
C GLY A 403 -4.72 -10.82 -21.79
N GLY A 404 -5.13 -10.93 -23.05
CA GLY A 404 -6.06 -10.03 -23.73
C GLY A 404 -7.51 -10.03 -23.20
N LEU A 405 -7.88 -10.94 -22.29
CA LEU A 405 -9.14 -10.89 -21.55
C LEU A 405 -9.00 -10.28 -20.13
N GLY A 406 -7.80 -9.86 -19.75
CA GLY A 406 -7.56 -9.06 -18.56
C GLY A 406 -7.97 -7.59 -18.77
N ALA A 407 -8.04 -6.79 -17.70
CA ALA A 407 -8.58 -5.44 -17.76
C ALA A 407 -7.85 -4.53 -18.78
N ILE A 408 -6.53 -4.40 -18.70
CA ILE A 408 -5.71 -3.63 -19.64
C ILE A 408 -5.68 -4.30 -21.02
N GLY A 409 -5.43 -5.63 -21.06
CA GLY A 409 -5.36 -6.36 -22.32
C GLY A 409 -6.62 -6.25 -23.16
N ARG A 410 -7.80 -6.31 -22.52
CA ARG A 410 -9.09 -6.14 -23.19
C ARG A 410 -9.22 -4.76 -23.83
N ARG A 411 -8.86 -3.70 -23.11
CA ARG A 411 -8.86 -2.34 -23.65
C ARG A 411 -7.97 -2.21 -24.88
N LEU A 412 -6.77 -2.79 -24.82
CA LEU A 412 -5.84 -2.76 -25.96
C LEU A 412 -6.36 -3.59 -27.15
N VAL A 413 -7.03 -4.73 -26.91
CA VAL A 413 -7.72 -5.50 -27.95
C VAL A 413 -8.84 -4.65 -28.61
N GLU A 414 -9.71 -4.05 -27.82
CA GLU A 414 -10.78 -3.16 -28.30
C GLU A 414 -10.20 -2.04 -29.18
N ARG A 415 -9.11 -1.41 -28.72
CA ARG A 415 -8.49 -0.30 -29.45
C ARG A 415 -7.76 -0.74 -30.73
N LEU A 416 -7.14 -1.91 -30.75
CA LEU A 416 -6.59 -2.50 -31.99
C LEU A 416 -7.70 -2.72 -33.03
N ILE A 417 -8.86 -3.23 -32.61
CA ILE A 417 -10.03 -3.43 -33.46
C ILE A 417 -10.55 -2.09 -33.98
N ASP A 418 -10.67 -1.06 -33.11
CA ASP A 418 -11.12 0.29 -33.49
C ASP A 418 -10.21 0.91 -34.57
N ARG A 419 -8.91 0.63 -34.48
CA ARG A 419 -7.91 1.10 -35.44
C ARG A 419 -7.78 0.22 -36.70
N GLY A 420 -8.63 -0.82 -36.85
CA GLY A 420 -8.75 -1.57 -38.07
C GLY A 420 -8.18 -2.99 -38.08
N ALA A 421 -7.74 -3.53 -36.93
CA ALA A 421 -7.35 -4.94 -36.83
C ALA A 421 -8.55 -5.84 -37.11
N ARG A 422 -8.37 -6.82 -38.02
CA ARG A 422 -9.42 -7.76 -38.41
C ARG A 422 -9.33 -9.09 -37.71
N HIS A 423 -8.13 -9.51 -37.32
CA HIS A 423 -7.86 -10.81 -36.74
C HIS A 423 -7.04 -10.62 -35.44
N ILE A 424 -7.55 -11.16 -34.35
CA ILE A 424 -6.89 -11.07 -33.03
C ILE A 424 -6.80 -12.48 -32.40
N GLY A 425 -5.58 -12.92 -32.13
CA GLY A 425 -5.31 -14.08 -31.29
C GLY A 425 -5.16 -13.65 -29.82
N ILE A 426 -5.95 -14.22 -28.94
CA ILE A 426 -5.83 -13.98 -27.50
C ILE A 426 -5.35 -15.25 -26.82
N VAL A 427 -4.31 -15.13 -25.98
CA VAL A 427 -3.74 -16.23 -25.21
C VAL A 427 -3.84 -15.93 -23.71
N GLY A 428 -4.21 -16.93 -22.92
CA GLY A 428 -4.24 -16.84 -21.45
C GLY A 428 -4.33 -18.21 -20.81
N ARG A 429 -3.89 -18.36 -19.56
CA ARG A 429 -3.84 -19.65 -18.85
C ARG A 429 -5.21 -20.25 -18.52
N SER A 430 -6.16 -19.39 -18.18
CA SER A 430 -7.46 -19.84 -17.63
C SER A 430 -8.37 -20.32 -18.75
N ALA A 431 -9.13 -21.38 -18.50
CA ALA A 431 -10.26 -21.73 -19.34
C ALA A 431 -11.29 -20.57 -19.39
N LEU A 432 -12.10 -20.56 -20.45
CA LEU A 432 -13.17 -19.56 -20.59
C LEU A 432 -14.30 -19.88 -19.58
N ASP A 433 -14.50 -18.96 -18.66
CA ASP A 433 -15.69 -18.90 -17.83
C ASP A 433 -16.84 -18.15 -18.56
N PRO A 434 -18.07 -18.13 -18.03
CA PRO A 434 -19.21 -17.44 -18.66
C PRO A 434 -18.96 -15.95 -18.91
N GLY A 435 -18.31 -15.22 -17.97
CA GLY A 435 -17.99 -13.80 -18.11
C GLY A 435 -16.99 -13.53 -19.22
N ARG A 436 -15.87 -14.27 -19.23
CA ARG A 436 -14.86 -14.17 -20.32
C ARG A 436 -15.42 -14.58 -21.66
N SER A 437 -16.30 -15.59 -21.69
CA SER A 437 -17.02 -16.00 -22.90
C SER A 437 -17.94 -14.91 -23.44
N GLN A 438 -18.57 -14.12 -22.56
CA GLN A 438 -19.39 -12.98 -22.94
C GLN A 438 -18.53 -11.86 -23.56
N VAL A 439 -17.40 -11.53 -22.92
CA VAL A 439 -16.43 -10.55 -23.44
C VAL A 439 -15.93 -10.97 -24.83
N LEU A 440 -15.52 -12.23 -24.96
CA LEU A 440 -15.04 -12.78 -26.24
C LEU A 440 -16.11 -12.68 -27.34
N ARG A 441 -17.37 -13.03 -27.03
CA ARG A 441 -18.48 -12.86 -28.00
C ARG A 441 -18.69 -11.41 -28.40
N ALA A 442 -18.59 -10.46 -27.45
CA ALA A 442 -18.72 -9.04 -27.78
C ALA A 442 -17.60 -8.55 -28.69
N LEU A 443 -16.35 -8.97 -28.47
CA LEU A 443 -15.24 -8.67 -29.36
C LEU A 443 -15.43 -9.29 -30.75
N ALA A 444 -15.94 -10.53 -30.80
CA ALA A 444 -16.17 -11.28 -32.04
C ALA A 444 -17.27 -10.68 -32.94
N THR A 445 -18.10 -9.76 -32.45
CA THR A 445 -19.03 -8.99 -33.32
C THR A 445 -18.35 -7.95 -34.21
N ARG A 446 -17.08 -7.59 -33.89
CA ARG A 446 -16.35 -6.46 -34.49
C ARG A 446 -15.12 -6.90 -35.30
N ALA A 447 -14.52 -8.04 -34.94
CA ALA A 447 -13.37 -8.63 -35.59
C ALA A 447 -13.38 -10.14 -35.42
N GLU A 448 -12.58 -10.88 -36.18
CA GLU A 448 -12.39 -12.30 -35.96
C GLU A 448 -11.42 -12.50 -34.79
N VAL A 449 -11.95 -12.95 -33.63
CA VAL A 449 -11.18 -13.10 -32.39
C VAL A 449 -11.17 -14.56 -31.94
N VAL A 450 -9.97 -15.10 -31.74
CA VAL A 450 -9.77 -16.49 -31.27
C VAL A 450 -9.06 -16.48 -29.93
N TYR A 451 -9.59 -17.23 -28.97
CA TYR A 451 -8.96 -17.48 -27.68
C TYR A 451 -8.34 -18.86 -27.62
N ARG A 452 -7.11 -18.96 -27.08
CA ARG A 452 -6.45 -20.23 -26.75
C ARG A 452 -5.97 -20.22 -25.31
N SER A 453 -6.30 -21.31 -24.59
CA SER A 453 -5.75 -21.55 -23.27
C SER A 453 -4.31 -22.07 -23.41
N CYS A 454 -3.34 -21.27 -22.95
CA CYS A 454 -1.92 -21.60 -23.04
C CYS A 454 -1.14 -20.82 -21.97
N ASP A 455 -0.17 -21.47 -21.31
CA ASP A 455 0.79 -20.75 -20.47
C ASP A 455 1.86 -20.12 -21.37
N VAL A 456 2.02 -18.81 -21.26
CA VAL A 456 3.02 -18.06 -22.04
C VAL A 456 4.46 -18.42 -21.67
N ALA A 457 4.67 -19.03 -20.50
CA ALA A 457 5.97 -19.56 -20.08
C ALA A 457 6.32 -20.89 -20.74
N ASP A 458 5.36 -21.58 -21.36
CA ASP A 458 5.58 -22.80 -22.16
C ASP A 458 5.81 -22.41 -23.61
N ALA A 459 7.10 -22.29 -24.00
CA ALA A 459 7.48 -21.87 -25.33
C ALA A 459 6.98 -22.83 -26.45
N PRO A 460 7.08 -24.17 -26.33
CA PRO A 460 6.49 -25.09 -27.28
C PRO A 460 4.99 -24.93 -27.48
N ALA A 461 4.23 -24.80 -26.36
CA ALA A 461 2.78 -24.62 -26.42
C ALA A 461 2.40 -23.28 -27.07
N LEU A 462 3.10 -22.19 -26.74
CA LEU A 462 2.87 -20.88 -27.35
C LEU A 462 3.19 -20.90 -28.85
N THR A 463 4.29 -21.54 -29.23
CA THR A 463 4.68 -21.69 -30.62
C THR A 463 3.66 -22.50 -31.45
N ALA A 464 3.08 -23.55 -30.85
CA ALA A 464 2.04 -24.34 -31.49
C ALA A 464 0.76 -23.52 -31.72
N VAL A 465 0.35 -22.74 -30.73
CA VAL A 465 -0.81 -21.82 -30.85
C VAL A 465 -0.59 -20.80 -31.96
N VAL A 466 0.61 -20.20 -32.03
CA VAL A 466 0.91 -19.23 -33.07
C VAL A 466 0.97 -19.89 -34.45
N GLY A 467 1.51 -21.10 -34.57
CA GLY A 467 1.49 -21.87 -35.83
C GLY A 467 0.06 -22.13 -36.31
N GLU A 468 -0.88 -22.40 -35.44
CA GLU A 468 -2.33 -22.51 -35.79
C GLU A 468 -2.87 -21.17 -36.33
N LEU A 469 -2.52 -20.05 -35.67
CA LEU A 469 -2.96 -18.71 -36.07
C LEU A 469 -2.32 -18.27 -37.39
N ASP A 470 -1.02 -18.59 -37.60
CA ASP A 470 -0.31 -18.36 -38.85
C ASP A 470 -1.00 -19.10 -40.03
N ALA A 471 -1.38 -20.37 -39.83
CA ALA A 471 -2.10 -21.15 -40.84
C ALA A 471 -3.50 -20.59 -41.16
N ARG A 472 -4.13 -19.95 -40.18
CA ARG A 472 -5.50 -19.38 -40.30
C ARG A 472 -5.49 -18.00 -40.95
N TRP A 473 -4.57 -17.10 -40.53
CA TRP A 473 -4.63 -15.67 -40.84
C TRP A 473 -3.37 -15.14 -41.52
N GLY A 474 -2.38 -15.99 -41.75
CA GLY A 474 -1.12 -15.60 -42.37
C GLY A 474 -0.19 -14.84 -41.40
N ARG A 475 0.26 -13.67 -41.78
CA ARG A 475 1.36 -12.97 -41.13
C ARG A 475 1.00 -12.41 -39.75
N LEU A 476 1.82 -12.72 -38.75
CA LEU A 476 1.81 -12.03 -37.45
C LEU A 476 2.31 -10.59 -37.64
N ARG A 477 1.48 -9.61 -37.29
CA ARG A 477 1.80 -8.18 -37.39
C ARG A 477 2.40 -7.59 -36.10
N GLY A 478 1.92 -8.03 -34.96
CA GLY A 478 2.42 -7.53 -33.68
C GLY A 478 2.04 -8.41 -32.51
N VAL A 479 2.84 -8.31 -31.47
CA VAL A 479 2.62 -9.00 -30.19
C VAL A 479 2.44 -7.97 -29.09
N VAL A 480 1.36 -8.11 -28.29
CA VAL A 480 1.13 -7.34 -27.07
C VAL A 480 1.11 -8.31 -25.90
N HIS A 481 2.10 -8.21 -25.05
CA HIS A 481 2.24 -9.09 -23.88
C HIS A 481 1.70 -8.40 -22.63
N CYS A 482 0.47 -8.77 -22.25
CA CYS A 482 -0.23 -8.27 -21.05
C CYS A 482 -0.41 -9.37 -20.00
N SER A 483 0.19 -10.55 -20.17
CA SER A 483 0.09 -11.63 -19.19
C SER A 483 0.88 -11.27 -17.94
N GLY A 484 0.23 -11.41 -16.80
CA GLY A 484 0.82 -11.16 -15.50
C GLY A 484 -0.26 -10.95 -14.43
N GLY A 485 0.17 -10.94 -13.20
CA GLY A 485 -0.67 -10.70 -12.03
C GLY A 485 0.17 -10.07 -10.93
N VAL A 486 -0.43 -9.81 -9.80
CA VAL A 486 0.22 -9.36 -8.58
C VAL A 486 -0.18 -10.31 -7.44
N ASN A 487 0.75 -10.60 -6.56
CA ASN A 487 0.45 -11.28 -5.31
C ASN A 487 -0.13 -10.28 -4.29
N ALA A 488 -0.72 -10.79 -3.21
CA ALA A 488 -1.02 -9.97 -2.06
C ALA A 488 0.27 -9.29 -1.53
N PHE A 489 0.12 -8.11 -0.96
CA PHE A 489 1.23 -7.42 -0.31
C PHE A 489 1.89 -8.32 0.74
N GLY A 490 3.21 -8.31 0.83
CA GLY A 490 3.93 -9.10 1.80
C GLY A 490 5.45 -9.04 1.62
N ALA A 491 6.16 -9.08 2.75
CA ALA A 491 7.61 -8.95 2.76
C ALA A 491 8.31 -10.08 2.01
N MET A 492 9.29 -9.75 1.17
CA MET A 492 10.13 -10.70 0.42
C MET A 492 10.71 -11.79 1.34
N ARG A 493 11.21 -11.40 2.52
CA ARG A 493 11.83 -12.32 3.49
C ARG A 493 10.89 -13.41 4.01
N ARG A 494 9.55 -13.25 3.86
CA ARG A 494 8.53 -14.22 4.27
C ARG A 494 7.89 -14.94 3.09
N ARG A 495 8.11 -14.49 1.85
CA ARG A 495 7.47 -15.02 0.64
C ARG A 495 8.32 -16.15 0.03
N PRO A 496 7.80 -17.39 -0.04
CA PRO A 496 8.45 -18.47 -0.75
C PRO A 496 8.60 -18.15 -2.24
N TRP A 497 9.67 -18.65 -2.85
CA TRP A 497 9.88 -18.50 -4.31
C TRP A 497 8.71 -19.04 -5.13
N ALA A 498 8.12 -20.17 -4.73
CA ALA A 498 6.97 -20.76 -5.43
C ALA A 498 5.79 -19.78 -5.60
N ASP A 499 5.58 -18.91 -4.61
CA ASP A 499 4.54 -17.87 -4.70
C ASP A 499 5.02 -16.69 -5.55
N ALA A 500 6.26 -16.25 -5.38
CA ALA A 500 6.87 -15.20 -6.20
C ALA A 500 6.89 -15.59 -7.69
N ALA A 501 7.24 -16.84 -8.01
CA ALA A 501 7.32 -17.36 -9.36
C ALA A 501 6.00 -17.24 -10.15
N ARG A 502 4.85 -17.28 -9.47
CA ARG A 502 3.55 -17.09 -10.13
C ARG A 502 3.39 -15.71 -10.77
N VAL A 503 4.07 -14.70 -10.23
CA VAL A 503 4.12 -13.34 -10.77
C VAL A 503 5.30 -13.17 -11.71
N VAL A 504 6.47 -13.72 -11.34
CA VAL A 504 7.73 -13.54 -12.06
C VAL A 504 7.72 -14.27 -13.39
N THR A 505 7.45 -15.59 -13.41
CA THR A 505 7.59 -16.44 -14.61
C THR A 505 6.79 -15.94 -15.83
N PRO A 506 5.51 -15.52 -15.73
CA PRO A 506 4.81 -14.99 -16.90
C PRO A 506 5.44 -13.72 -17.48
N LYS A 507 6.08 -12.90 -16.63
CA LYS A 507 6.70 -11.63 -17.04
C LYS A 507 8.18 -11.77 -17.41
N THR A 508 8.86 -12.85 -17.04
CA THR A 508 10.23 -13.16 -17.46
C THR A 508 10.22 -14.09 -18.67
N ASP A 509 9.97 -15.36 -18.46
CA ASP A 509 9.98 -16.38 -19.52
C ASP A 509 8.92 -16.09 -20.58
N GLY A 510 7.69 -15.72 -20.14
CA GLY A 510 6.61 -15.36 -21.04
C GLY A 510 6.94 -14.16 -21.92
N SER A 511 7.59 -13.12 -21.37
CA SER A 511 8.03 -11.96 -22.16
C SER A 511 9.13 -12.33 -23.15
N LEU A 512 10.12 -13.13 -22.72
CA LEU A 512 11.19 -13.61 -23.59
C LEU A 512 10.63 -14.42 -24.77
N HIS A 513 9.70 -15.33 -24.50
CA HIS A 513 9.05 -16.13 -25.55
C HIS A 513 8.23 -15.27 -26.50
N ALA A 514 7.47 -14.29 -25.96
CA ALA A 514 6.68 -13.37 -26.78
C ALA A 514 7.55 -12.51 -27.71
N VAL A 515 8.68 -11.99 -27.21
CA VAL A 515 9.64 -11.20 -27.99
C VAL A 515 10.31 -12.06 -29.09
N ARG A 516 10.86 -13.20 -28.71
CA ARG A 516 11.50 -14.13 -29.71
C ARG A 516 10.54 -14.56 -30.80
N LEU A 517 9.32 -14.89 -30.41
CA LEU A 517 8.27 -15.25 -31.34
C LEU A 517 7.95 -14.13 -32.33
N ALA A 518 7.88 -12.88 -31.87
CA ALA A 518 7.68 -11.71 -32.73
C ALA A 518 8.86 -11.52 -33.70
N GLN A 519 10.08 -11.67 -33.22
CA GLN A 519 11.30 -11.56 -34.02
C GLN A 519 11.39 -12.69 -35.05
N ASP A 520 11.17 -13.95 -34.67
CA ASP A 520 11.20 -15.12 -35.55
C ASP A 520 10.16 -15.04 -36.67
N ARG A 521 9.02 -14.40 -36.42
CA ARG A 521 7.94 -14.20 -37.41
C ARG A 521 8.07 -12.90 -38.19
N GLY A 522 9.08 -12.08 -37.92
CA GLY A 522 9.23 -10.75 -38.51
C GLY A 522 8.02 -9.83 -38.26
N ALA A 523 7.48 -9.88 -37.08
CA ALA A 523 6.40 -8.97 -36.65
C ALA A 523 6.91 -7.52 -36.62
N ASP A 524 6.03 -6.58 -36.88
CA ASP A 524 6.39 -5.17 -36.91
C ASP A 524 6.79 -4.67 -35.48
N PHE A 525 6.18 -5.24 -34.41
CA PHE A 525 6.49 -4.89 -33.03
C PHE A 525 6.22 -6.02 -32.03
N ALA A 526 6.85 -5.89 -30.86
CA ALA A 526 6.51 -6.59 -29.61
C ALA A 526 6.43 -5.57 -28.47
N VAL A 527 5.29 -5.47 -27.80
CA VAL A 527 5.10 -4.58 -26.64
C VAL A 527 4.91 -5.37 -25.38
N LEU A 528 5.65 -5.01 -24.33
CA LEU A 528 5.58 -5.57 -23.00
C LEU A 528 4.91 -4.57 -22.05
N THR A 529 3.83 -4.99 -21.36
CA THR A 529 3.19 -4.16 -20.34
C THR A 529 3.93 -4.32 -19.02
N SER A 530 4.81 -3.38 -18.72
CA SER A 530 5.54 -3.27 -17.46
C SER A 530 4.84 -2.33 -16.48
N SER A 531 5.53 -1.87 -15.44
CA SER A 531 4.99 -1.00 -14.40
C SER A 531 6.07 -0.09 -13.83
N LEU A 532 5.69 1.06 -13.28
CA LEU A 532 6.57 1.93 -12.49
C LEU A 532 7.23 1.19 -11.30
N ALA A 533 6.62 0.12 -10.80
CA ALA A 533 7.25 -0.76 -9.81
C ALA A 533 8.57 -1.41 -10.30
N GLY A 534 8.81 -1.44 -11.60
CA GLY A 534 10.07 -1.89 -12.19
C GLY A 534 11.13 -0.78 -12.33
N THR A 535 10.82 0.46 -12.03
CA THR A 535 11.72 1.62 -12.17
C THR A 535 12.08 2.27 -10.84
N HIS A 536 11.24 2.17 -9.82
CA HIS A 536 11.41 2.82 -8.52
C HIS A 536 11.24 1.82 -7.37
N ALA A 537 12.22 1.74 -6.50
CA ALA A 537 12.23 0.82 -5.36
C ALA A 537 11.02 1.02 -4.43
N ASP A 538 10.66 2.26 -4.16
CA ASP A 538 9.53 2.60 -3.27
C ASP A 538 8.17 2.17 -3.84
N ALA A 539 8.00 2.21 -5.15
CA ALA A 539 6.78 1.72 -5.81
C ALA A 539 6.62 0.18 -5.70
N GLY A 540 7.69 -0.51 -5.34
CA GLY A 540 7.74 -1.96 -5.17
C GLY A 540 7.63 -2.46 -3.74
N ARG A 541 7.44 -1.59 -2.74
CA ARG A 541 7.33 -2.01 -1.33
C ARG A 541 6.18 -3.01 -1.14
N GLY A 542 6.49 -4.16 -0.55
CA GLY A 542 5.53 -5.26 -0.37
C GLY A 542 5.21 -6.05 -1.65
N LEU A 543 5.80 -5.69 -2.79
CA LEU A 543 5.60 -6.29 -4.11
C LEU A 543 6.93 -6.56 -4.83
N VAL A 544 7.94 -7.03 -4.11
CA VAL A 544 9.31 -7.22 -4.65
C VAL A 544 9.34 -8.18 -5.83
N ASP A 545 8.51 -9.23 -5.83
CA ASP A 545 8.33 -10.15 -6.96
C ASP A 545 7.78 -9.44 -8.21
N TYR A 546 6.84 -8.54 -8.03
CA TYR A 546 6.28 -7.72 -9.10
C TYR A 546 7.30 -6.71 -9.64
N SER A 547 8.08 -6.08 -8.75
CA SER A 547 9.17 -5.15 -9.14
C SER A 547 10.25 -5.86 -9.93
N LEU A 548 10.70 -7.03 -9.47
CA LEU A 548 11.64 -7.90 -10.18
C LEU A 548 11.14 -8.23 -11.60
N ALA A 549 9.90 -8.67 -11.68
CA ALA A 549 9.29 -9.10 -12.94
C ALA A 549 9.18 -7.95 -13.97
N ASN A 550 8.79 -6.76 -13.50
CA ASN A 550 8.65 -5.58 -14.35
C ASN A 550 10.00 -5.00 -14.77
N ALA A 551 11.02 -4.98 -13.89
CA ALA A 551 12.38 -4.57 -14.24
C ALA A 551 13.00 -5.49 -15.29
N TYR A 552 12.73 -6.80 -15.21
CA TYR A 552 13.14 -7.75 -16.27
C TYR A 552 12.59 -7.35 -17.63
N GLN A 553 11.30 -7.02 -17.73
CA GLN A 553 10.67 -6.61 -18.99
C GLN A 553 11.30 -5.35 -19.58
N LEU A 554 11.60 -4.34 -18.73
CA LEU A 554 12.25 -3.11 -19.18
C LEU A 554 13.64 -3.40 -19.75
N ALA A 555 14.45 -4.16 -19.04
CA ALA A 555 15.79 -4.52 -19.49
C ALA A 555 15.76 -5.44 -20.72
N LEU A 556 14.78 -6.33 -20.83
CA LEU A 556 14.59 -7.17 -22.02
C LEU A 556 14.31 -6.33 -23.26
N ALA A 557 13.42 -5.32 -23.14
CA ALA A 557 13.13 -4.44 -24.26
C ALA A 557 14.35 -3.61 -24.68
N GLU A 558 15.16 -3.14 -23.75
CA GLU A 558 16.41 -2.44 -24.05
C GLU A 558 17.41 -3.35 -24.79
N ARG A 559 17.53 -4.62 -24.41
CA ARG A 559 18.44 -5.58 -25.05
C ARG A 559 17.97 -5.99 -26.44
N GLU A 560 16.69 -6.29 -26.58
CA GLU A 560 16.11 -6.97 -27.74
C GLU A 560 15.58 -6.00 -28.80
N HIS A 561 15.61 -4.68 -28.53
CA HIS A 561 15.19 -3.71 -29.54
C HIS A 561 16.11 -3.73 -30.75
N GLY A 562 15.52 -3.85 -31.93
CA GLY A 562 16.25 -3.90 -33.19
C GLY A 562 15.48 -3.33 -34.38
N PRO A 563 16.13 -3.16 -35.53
CA PRO A 563 15.53 -2.49 -36.68
C PRO A 563 14.44 -3.33 -37.40
N ALA A 564 14.45 -4.66 -37.22
CA ALA A 564 13.50 -5.55 -37.85
C ALA A 564 12.17 -5.64 -37.12
N THR A 565 12.22 -5.71 -35.78
CA THR A 565 11.06 -5.75 -34.90
C THR A 565 11.29 -4.74 -33.78
N ALA A 566 10.39 -3.78 -33.64
CA ALA A 566 10.44 -2.82 -32.51
C ALA A 566 10.02 -3.53 -31.22
N VAL A 567 10.93 -3.65 -30.25
CA VAL A 567 10.62 -4.19 -28.93
C VAL A 567 10.54 -3.05 -27.95
N THR A 568 9.36 -2.83 -27.36
CA THR A 568 9.09 -1.73 -26.43
C THR A 568 8.49 -2.26 -25.14
N ALA A 569 8.97 -1.80 -23.98
CA ALA A 569 8.33 -2.05 -22.69
C ALA A 569 7.80 -0.75 -22.11
N HIS A 570 6.52 -0.72 -21.79
CA HIS A 570 5.87 0.42 -21.18
C HIS A 570 5.82 0.25 -19.66
N ALA A 571 6.53 1.07 -18.91
CA ALA A 571 6.41 1.18 -17.46
C ALA A 571 5.19 2.04 -17.10
N TRP A 572 4.05 1.37 -16.93
CA TRP A 572 2.79 2.03 -16.66
C TRP A 572 2.64 2.49 -15.21
N PRO A 573 2.06 3.67 -14.97
CA PRO A 573 1.39 3.97 -13.71
C PRO A 573 0.07 3.19 -13.63
N ASN A 574 -0.72 3.44 -12.59
CA ASN A 574 -2.08 2.91 -12.53
C ASN A 574 -2.95 3.52 -13.64
N TRP A 575 -3.87 2.75 -14.20
CA TRP A 575 -4.90 3.26 -15.11
C TRP A 575 -6.16 3.54 -14.30
N THR A 576 -6.69 4.76 -14.38
CA THR A 576 -7.89 5.16 -13.63
C THR A 576 -9.08 4.28 -14.00
N GLY A 577 -9.69 3.64 -12.99
CA GLY A 577 -10.84 2.75 -13.17
C GLY A 577 -10.56 1.46 -13.93
N VAL A 578 -9.30 1.10 -14.20
CA VAL A 578 -8.93 -0.09 -14.97
C VAL A 578 -7.78 -0.83 -14.29
N GLY A 579 -7.86 -2.15 -14.25
CA GLY A 579 -6.77 -2.99 -13.79
C GLY A 579 -6.85 -3.39 -12.32
N MET A 580 -5.71 -3.78 -11.74
CA MET A 580 -5.61 -4.35 -10.40
C MET A 580 -5.79 -3.31 -9.28
N ALA A 581 -5.64 -2.04 -9.59
CA ALA A 581 -5.76 -0.91 -8.66
C ALA A 581 -7.00 -0.04 -8.95
N ALA A 582 -7.98 -0.54 -9.72
CA ALA A 582 -9.16 0.22 -10.13
C ALA A 582 -9.96 0.80 -8.95
N ASP A 583 -9.99 0.07 -7.82
CA ASP A 583 -10.76 0.41 -6.64
C ASP A 583 -9.88 0.93 -5.47
N ALA A 584 -8.58 1.20 -5.71
CA ALA A 584 -7.66 1.61 -4.67
C ALA A 584 -7.57 3.14 -4.56
N ASP A 585 -7.96 3.70 -3.42
CA ASP A 585 -7.95 5.15 -3.18
C ASP A 585 -6.55 5.79 -3.34
N PHE A 586 -5.47 5.04 -3.10
CA PHE A 586 -4.10 5.54 -3.29
C PHE A 586 -3.67 5.61 -4.78
N ALA A 587 -4.42 4.97 -5.68
CA ALA A 587 -4.09 4.92 -7.10
C ALA A 587 -4.19 6.29 -7.79
N ALA A 588 -4.89 7.26 -7.17
CA ALA A 588 -5.15 8.57 -7.77
C ALA A 588 -3.89 9.44 -7.93
N ALA A 589 -2.87 9.26 -7.09
CA ALA A 589 -1.68 10.13 -7.08
C ALA A 589 -0.71 9.91 -8.25
N HIS A 590 -0.74 8.72 -8.90
CA HIS A 590 0.12 8.39 -10.03
C HIS A 590 -0.67 7.50 -11.01
N SER A 591 -1.66 8.07 -11.67
CA SER A 591 -2.49 7.35 -12.63
C SER A 591 -2.59 8.11 -13.95
N LEU A 592 -2.88 7.38 -15.01
CA LEU A 592 -3.29 7.91 -16.30
C LEU A 592 -4.77 7.59 -16.53
N ASP A 593 -5.49 8.49 -17.17
CA ASP A 593 -6.78 8.14 -17.73
C ASP A 593 -6.61 7.04 -18.79
N ALA A 594 -7.64 6.21 -18.95
CA ALA A 594 -7.58 5.10 -19.90
C ALA A 594 -7.36 5.56 -21.34
N THR A 595 -7.91 6.73 -21.73
CA THR A 595 -7.75 7.31 -23.08
C THR A 595 -6.33 7.81 -23.30
N GLU A 596 -5.74 8.48 -22.31
CA GLU A 596 -4.35 8.92 -22.34
C GLU A 596 -3.39 7.74 -22.40
N ALA A 597 -3.66 6.69 -21.60
CA ALA A 597 -2.85 5.47 -21.63
C ALA A 597 -2.93 4.76 -22.99
N GLU A 598 -4.10 4.70 -23.61
CA GLU A 598 -4.28 4.18 -24.98
C GLU A 598 -3.54 5.03 -26.01
N ALA A 599 -3.58 6.36 -25.89
CA ALA A 599 -2.82 7.27 -26.77
C ALA A 599 -1.31 7.07 -26.59
N ALA A 600 -0.82 6.93 -25.33
CA ALA A 600 0.57 6.62 -25.03
C ALA A 600 1.01 5.27 -25.62
N PHE A 601 0.16 4.24 -25.51
CA PHE A 601 0.43 2.92 -26.06
C PHE A 601 0.76 2.99 -27.55
N PHE A 602 -0.12 3.62 -28.34
CA PHE A 602 0.08 3.73 -29.79
C PHE A 602 1.18 4.74 -30.17
N GLY A 603 1.32 5.84 -29.42
CA GLY A 603 2.36 6.84 -29.64
C GLY A 603 3.78 6.30 -29.40
N HIS A 604 3.94 5.36 -28.50
CA HIS A 604 5.23 4.77 -28.14
C HIS A 604 5.41 3.31 -28.61
N LEU A 605 4.51 2.77 -29.44
CA LEU A 605 4.52 1.39 -29.86
C LEU A 605 5.82 1.01 -30.62
N LEU A 606 6.34 1.89 -31.45
CA LEU A 606 7.57 1.71 -32.22
C LEU A 606 8.79 2.44 -31.64
N THR A 607 8.69 3.01 -30.45
CA THR A 607 9.79 3.80 -29.84
C THR A 607 11.02 2.92 -29.54
N GLY A 608 10.79 1.67 -29.15
CA GLY A 608 11.83 0.72 -28.75
C GLY A 608 12.43 0.98 -27.38
N GLY A 609 12.91 -0.07 -26.71
CA GLY A 609 13.48 -0.02 -25.38
C GLY A 609 12.44 0.24 -24.28
N ALA A 610 12.89 0.71 -23.13
CA ALA A 610 12.03 1.03 -22.00
C ALA A 610 11.43 2.44 -22.11
N VAL A 611 10.11 2.55 -21.96
CA VAL A 611 9.38 3.84 -21.95
C VAL A 611 8.68 3.96 -20.62
N VAL A 612 9.01 5.00 -19.86
CA VAL A 612 8.45 5.30 -18.54
C VAL A 612 7.36 6.36 -18.69
N LEU A 613 6.19 6.05 -18.21
CA LEU A 613 5.01 6.92 -18.25
C LEU A 613 4.69 7.35 -16.81
N PRO A 614 5.02 8.59 -16.41
CA PRO A 614 5.00 8.99 -15.00
C PRO A 614 3.60 9.11 -14.40
N GLY A 615 2.56 9.22 -15.21
CA GLY A 615 1.23 9.60 -14.74
C GLY A 615 1.20 11.06 -14.26
N HIS A 616 0.03 11.55 -13.92
CA HIS A 616 -0.11 12.90 -13.38
C HIS A 616 0.43 12.95 -11.94
N THR A 617 1.58 13.60 -11.76
CA THR A 617 2.06 13.98 -10.42
C THR A 617 1.41 15.33 -10.08
N PRO A 618 0.78 15.50 -8.90
CA PRO A 618 0.42 16.84 -8.45
C PRO A 618 1.71 17.67 -8.37
N ALA A 619 1.67 18.87 -8.95
CA ALA A 619 2.78 19.81 -8.84
C ALA A 619 3.17 19.95 -7.36
N PRO A 620 4.47 19.95 -7.01
CA PRO A 620 4.88 20.16 -5.63
C PRO A 620 4.25 21.46 -5.15
N SER A 621 3.49 21.38 -4.06
CA SER A 621 2.99 22.58 -3.38
C SER A 621 4.19 23.49 -3.11
N PRO A 622 4.12 24.81 -3.38
CA PRO A 622 5.23 25.67 -3.10
C PRO A 622 5.60 25.48 -1.63
N ALA A 623 6.84 25.06 -1.40
CA ALA A 623 7.35 24.83 -0.06
C ALA A 623 7.11 26.09 0.76
N SER A 624 6.38 25.96 1.87
CA SER A 624 6.38 26.95 2.94
C SER A 624 7.85 27.18 3.30
N PRO A 625 8.31 28.43 3.50
CA PRO A 625 9.71 28.67 3.78
C PRO A 625 10.11 27.84 4.99
N ALA A 626 11.00 26.88 4.73
CA ALA A 626 11.51 25.99 5.75
C ALA A 626 12.30 26.82 6.77
N ASP A 627 11.95 26.66 8.02
CA ASP A 627 12.78 27.03 9.14
C ASP A 627 14.15 26.35 8.98
N THR A 628 15.19 27.17 8.90
CA THR A 628 16.58 26.74 8.88
C THR A 628 16.88 25.92 10.14
N PRO A 629 17.46 24.72 10.05
CA PRO A 629 17.85 23.99 11.24
C PRO A 629 19.06 24.64 11.88
N GLU A 630 18.88 25.10 13.12
CA GLU A 630 20.01 25.49 13.98
C GLU A 630 20.92 24.27 14.20
N THR A 631 22.17 24.43 13.83
CA THR A 631 23.28 23.52 14.09
C THR A 631 23.47 23.33 15.58
N ARG A 632 23.11 22.19 16.10
CA ARG A 632 23.47 21.77 17.46
C ARG A 632 24.62 20.78 17.37
N GLU A 633 25.79 21.17 17.89
CA GLU A 633 26.97 20.31 18.00
C GLU A 633 26.69 19.07 18.89
N PRO A 634 27.18 17.88 18.49
CA PRO A 634 27.04 16.69 19.33
C PRO A 634 28.11 16.64 20.43
N GLY A 635 27.69 16.63 21.67
CA GLY A 635 28.54 16.35 22.82
C GLY A 635 28.99 14.87 22.83
N PRO A 636 30.11 14.51 23.47
CA PRO A 636 30.71 13.19 23.41
C PRO A 636 29.89 12.17 24.23
N GLY A 637 29.20 11.27 23.53
CA GLY A 637 28.45 10.16 24.13
C GLY A 637 29.33 8.93 24.38
N THR A 638 29.37 8.54 25.60
CA THR A 638 30.05 7.36 26.17
C THR A 638 29.51 6.05 25.56
N ARG A 639 30.39 5.24 25.01
CA ARG A 639 30.09 3.88 24.51
C ARG A 639 29.63 3.00 25.66
N THR A 640 28.41 2.51 25.59
CA THR A 640 27.95 1.38 26.45
C THR A 640 27.87 0.12 25.61
N LEU A 641 28.61 -0.89 26.05
CA LEU A 641 28.64 -2.26 25.54
C LEU A 641 27.23 -2.88 25.66
N ILE A 642 26.77 -3.51 24.59
CA ILE A 642 25.51 -4.26 24.55
C ILE A 642 25.66 -5.55 25.34
N PRO A 643 24.84 -5.80 26.38
CA PRO A 643 24.80 -7.12 27.05
C PRO A 643 24.03 -8.14 26.21
N ALA A 644 24.42 -9.40 26.35
CA ALA A 644 23.77 -10.58 25.77
C ALA A 644 22.28 -10.68 26.14
N PRO A 645 21.45 -11.41 25.37
CA PRO A 645 19.98 -11.40 25.49
C PRO A 645 19.55 -11.87 26.88
N ALA A 646 18.97 -10.98 27.65
CA ALA A 646 18.39 -11.25 28.95
C ALA A 646 17.06 -11.99 28.81
N THR A 647 16.89 -13.04 29.60
CA THR A 647 15.65 -13.80 29.73
C THR A 647 14.49 -12.89 30.16
N GLY A 648 13.38 -12.93 29.45
CA GLY A 648 12.21 -12.04 29.36
C GLY A 648 11.49 -11.53 30.61
N ARG A 649 12.18 -11.17 31.71
CA ARG A 649 11.54 -10.62 32.92
C ARG A 649 12.00 -9.23 33.34
N ASP A 650 12.94 -8.62 32.67
CA ASP A 650 13.43 -7.29 33.03
C ASP A 650 12.64 -6.21 32.30
N ARG A 651 11.77 -5.52 33.05
CA ARG A 651 10.94 -4.40 32.58
C ARG A 651 11.79 -3.26 32.00
N THR A 652 12.98 -3.05 32.52
CA THR A 652 13.91 -2.01 32.06
C THR A 652 14.47 -2.35 30.69
N ALA A 653 14.83 -3.62 30.46
CA ALA A 653 15.29 -4.11 29.17
C ALA A 653 14.16 -4.06 28.11
N LEU A 654 12.94 -4.44 28.48
CA LEU A 654 11.78 -4.35 27.59
C LEU A 654 11.44 -2.90 27.23
N ARG A 655 11.59 -1.96 28.15
CA ARG A 655 11.42 -0.52 27.89
C ARG A 655 12.46 -0.02 26.87
N ALA A 656 13.71 -0.44 26.99
CA ALA A 656 14.74 -0.13 26.02
C ALA A 656 14.41 -0.74 24.65
N HIS A 657 13.98 -2.01 24.60
CA HIS A 657 13.58 -2.66 23.35
C HIS A 657 12.38 -1.98 22.66
N VAL A 658 11.41 -1.47 23.44
CA VAL A 658 10.28 -0.71 22.89
C VAL A 658 10.77 0.59 22.27
N ARG A 659 11.57 1.38 23.00
CA ARG A 659 12.13 2.65 22.49
C ARG A 659 12.97 2.44 21.24
N ASP A 660 13.86 1.43 21.26
CA ASP A 660 14.69 1.06 20.10
C ASP A 660 13.85 0.60 18.89
N ALA A 661 12.72 -0.09 19.13
CA ALA A 661 11.82 -0.49 18.05
C ALA A 661 11.14 0.73 17.41
N PHE A 662 10.68 1.68 18.23
CA PHE A 662 10.10 2.94 17.73
C PHE A 662 11.12 3.79 17.00
N LEU A 663 12.32 3.93 17.54
CA LEU A 663 13.41 4.65 16.86
C LEU A 663 13.77 3.98 15.53
N HIS A 664 13.76 2.64 15.47
CA HIS A 664 14.05 1.89 14.26
C HIS A 664 12.95 2.04 13.19
N VAL A 665 11.67 2.04 13.59
CA VAL A 665 10.54 2.02 12.65
C VAL A 665 10.13 3.43 12.25
N LEU A 666 10.12 4.37 13.20
CA LEU A 666 9.64 5.75 12.99
C LEU A 666 10.78 6.77 12.87
N GLY A 667 12.03 6.39 13.18
CA GLY A 667 13.15 7.32 13.26
C GLY A 667 13.08 8.29 14.46
N ASP A 668 12.16 8.07 15.41
CA ASP A 668 11.89 8.96 16.52
C ASP A 668 11.65 8.18 17.82
N ASP A 669 12.21 8.67 18.95
CA ASP A 669 11.96 8.07 20.26
C ASP A 669 10.58 8.54 20.76
N PRO A 670 9.66 7.63 21.06
CA PRO A 670 8.32 8.00 21.54
C PRO A 670 8.37 8.76 22.87
N GLY A 671 9.40 8.56 23.71
CA GLY A 671 9.48 9.16 25.03
C GLY A 671 8.25 8.84 25.85
N ASP A 672 7.68 9.85 26.52
CA ASP A 672 6.43 9.77 27.28
C ASP A 672 5.20 10.24 26.46
N ARG A 673 5.37 10.44 25.15
CA ARG A 673 4.28 10.90 24.27
C ARG A 673 3.21 9.82 24.09
N PRO A 674 1.93 10.21 23.94
CA PRO A 674 0.87 9.27 23.62
C PRO A 674 1.11 8.59 22.27
N LEU A 675 1.11 7.25 22.22
CA LEU A 675 1.35 6.49 21.00
C LEU A 675 0.33 6.78 19.89
N ARG A 676 -0.91 7.10 20.26
CA ARG A 676 -1.98 7.49 19.31
C ARG A 676 -1.68 8.76 18.52
N GLY A 677 -0.80 9.62 19.04
CA GLY A 677 -0.36 10.86 18.38
C GLY A 677 0.81 10.69 17.41
N LEU A 678 1.37 9.48 17.29
CA LEU A 678 2.57 9.21 16.49
C LEU A 678 2.27 8.75 15.05
N GLY A 679 1.01 8.82 14.60
CA GLY A 679 0.64 8.42 13.22
C GLY A 679 0.80 6.92 12.96
N LEU A 680 0.52 6.07 13.96
CA LEU A 680 0.63 4.62 13.83
C LEU A 680 -0.52 4.08 12.97
N ASP A 681 -0.27 3.87 11.69
CA ASP A 681 -1.16 3.13 10.81
C ASP A 681 -0.95 1.59 10.94
N SER A 682 -1.79 0.82 10.27
CA SER A 682 -1.75 -0.64 10.35
C SER A 682 -0.42 -1.24 9.88
N LEU A 683 0.27 -0.60 8.95
CA LEU A 683 1.56 -1.05 8.44
C LEU A 683 2.66 -0.78 9.46
N VAL A 684 2.69 0.42 10.02
CA VAL A 684 3.62 0.82 11.08
C VAL A 684 3.45 -0.06 12.33
N ILE A 685 2.22 -0.39 12.71
CA ILE A 685 1.93 -1.29 13.84
C ILE A 685 2.47 -2.70 13.57
N ALA A 686 2.31 -3.24 12.37
CA ALA A 686 2.86 -4.54 11.99
C ALA A 686 4.39 -4.54 11.97
N GLU A 687 5.01 -3.46 11.51
CA GLU A 687 6.47 -3.28 11.53
C GLU A 687 7.01 -3.15 12.95
N LEU A 688 6.35 -2.38 13.81
CA LEU A 688 6.69 -2.25 15.23
C LEU A 688 6.56 -3.59 15.96
N ALA A 689 5.48 -4.35 15.72
CA ALA A 689 5.33 -5.69 16.29
C ALA A 689 6.49 -6.60 15.87
N THR A 690 6.85 -6.60 14.58
CA THR A 690 7.97 -7.37 14.05
C THR A 690 9.31 -6.93 14.66
N ALA A 691 9.55 -5.63 14.79
CA ALA A 691 10.75 -5.08 15.39
C ALA A 691 10.87 -5.42 16.88
N LEU A 692 9.75 -5.47 17.60
CA LEU A 692 9.66 -5.88 19.00
C LEU A 692 9.87 -7.39 19.15
N GLU A 693 9.29 -8.23 18.27
CA GLU A 693 9.53 -9.67 18.26
C GLU A 693 11.01 -10.02 18.12
N GLN A 694 11.69 -9.35 17.18
CA GLN A 694 13.13 -9.54 16.95
C GLN A 694 13.99 -9.20 18.18
N ARG A 695 13.61 -8.13 18.93
CA ARG A 695 14.34 -7.65 20.10
C ARG A 695 13.99 -8.41 21.38
N ALA A 696 12.71 -8.74 21.53
CA ALA A 696 12.20 -9.45 22.70
C ALA A 696 12.36 -10.98 22.61
N GLY A 697 12.71 -11.52 21.42
CA GLY A 697 12.89 -12.96 21.18
C GLY A 697 11.61 -13.78 21.31
N ARG A 698 10.43 -13.15 21.15
CA ARG A 698 9.11 -13.79 21.30
C ARG A 698 8.07 -13.12 20.43
N THR A 699 6.95 -13.79 20.18
CA THR A 699 5.81 -13.25 19.44
C THR A 699 5.18 -12.09 20.19
N VAL A 700 4.88 -11.00 19.48
CA VAL A 700 4.23 -9.79 19.99
C VAL A 700 2.87 -9.65 19.30
N ASP A 701 1.81 -9.65 20.09
CA ASP A 701 0.46 -9.40 19.57
C ASP A 701 0.35 -7.91 19.15
N PRO A 702 0.10 -7.62 17.87
CA PRO A 702 -0.06 -6.24 17.39
C PRO A 702 -1.14 -5.44 18.13
N SER A 703 -2.13 -6.12 18.70
CA SER A 703 -3.18 -5.47 19.49
C SER A 703 -2.67 -4.79 20.75
N LEU A 704 -1.51 -5.19 21.28
CA LEU A 704 -0.85 -4.52 22.41
C LEU A 704 -0.42 -3.10 22.04
N LEU A 705 0.13 -2.91 20.82
CA LEU A 705 0.51 -1.60 20.29
C LEU A 705 -0.68 -0.66 20.10
N MET A 706 -1.86 -1.22 19.79
CA MET A 706 -3.08 -0.45 19.62
C MET A 706 -3.71 -0.03 20.96
N ARG A 707 -3.55 -0.84 22.01
CA ARG A 707 -4.13 -0.58 23.35
C ARG A 707 -3.26 0.30 24.21
N ALA A 708 -1.95 0.12 24.16
CA ALA A 708 -1.01 0.89 24.98
C ALA A 708 -1.08 2.38 24.63
N ARG A 709 -1.15 3.21 25.67
CA ARG A 709 -1.22 4.67 25.54
C ARG A 709 0.17 5.28 25.42
N THR A 710 1.18 4.68 26.03
CA THR A 710 2.58 5.13 26.02
C THR A 710 3.53 3.97 25.81
N ALA A 711 4.78 4.25 25.45
CA ALA A 711 5.84 3.25 25.31
C ALA A 711 6.10 2.47 26.62
N ASP A 712 5.93 3.13 27.76
CA ASP A 712 6.09 2.51 29.08
C ASP A 712 4.95 1.55 29.41
N GLU A 713 3.73 1.89 29.06
CA GLU A 713 2.56 1.01 29.18
C GLU A 713 2.71 -0.22 28.30
N LEU A 714 3.19 -0.04 27.05
CA LEU A 714 3.50 -1.13 26.13
C LEU A 714 4.56 -2.08 26.71
N ALA A 715 5.65 -1.54 27.26
CA ALA A 715 6.69 -2.33 27.91
C ALA A 715 6.15 -3.10 29.13
N ALA A 716 5.24 -2.50 29.89
CA ALA A 716 4.59 -3.14 31.03
C ALA A 716 3.65 -4.28 30.62
N GLU A 717 2.86 -4.09 29.58
CA GLU A 717 1.98 -5.13 29.02
C GLU A 717 2.78 -6.28 28.42
N LEU A 718 3.86 -5.97 27.70
CA LEU A 718 4.81 -6.98 27.22
C LEU A 718 5.43 -7.77 28.38
N ALA A 719 5.77 -7.15 29.51
CA ALA A 719 6.27 -7.83 30.70
C ALA A 719 5.19 -8.72 31.35
N ALA A 720 3.94 -8.27 31.37
CA ALA A 720 2.81 -9.00 31.97
C ALA A 720 2.43 -10.26 31.15
N THR A 721 2.49 -10.19 29.83
CA THR A 721 2.24 -11.33 28.96
C THR A 721 3.34 -12.40 29.00
N ALA A 722 4.50 -12.11 29.63
CA ALA A 722 5.56 -13.07 29.91
C ALA A 722 5.24 -13.98 31.13
N ALA A 723 4.25 -13.63 31.96
CA ALA A 723 3.74 -14.42 33.04
C ALA A 723 2.46 -15.14 32.58
N GLY A 724 2.59 -16.20 31.78
CA GLY A 724 1.45 -17.01 31.33
C GLY A 724 0.70 -17.63 32.51
N PRO A 725 -0.63 -17.88 32.40
CA PRO A 725 -1.38 -18.66 33.37
C PRO A 725 -0.85 -20.09 33.44
N PRO A 726 -1.00 -20.80 34.60
CA PRO A 726 -0.48 -22.14 34.75
C PRO A 726 -1.15 -23.12 33.79
N GLU A 727 -0.35 -24.07 33.33
CA GLU A 727 -0.70 -25.11 32.35
C GLU A 727 -2.08 -25.72 32.58
N ALA A 728 -2.98 -25.55 31.65
CA ALA A 728 -4.14 -26.41 31.47
C ALA A 728 -3.93 -27.23 30.19
N GLY A 729 -3.96 -28.52 30.40
CA GLY A 729 -3.76 -29.67 29.56
C GLY A 729 -3.65 -29.54 28.04
N ALA A 730 -2.69 -30.26 27.51
CA ALA A 730 -2.41 -30.45 26.10
C ALA A 730 -3.66 -30.88 25.30
N GLY A 731 -4.10 -29.98 24.39
CA GLY A 731 -4.99 -30.32 23.28
C GLY A 731 -4.16 -30.79 22.07
N PRO A 732 -4.70 -31.60 21.17
CA PRO A 732 -3.94 -32.29 20.14
C PRO A 732 -3.37 -31.33 19.10
N ALA A 733 -2.11 -31.59 18.72
CA ALA A 733 -1.37 -30.88 17.69
C ALA A 733 -2.10 -30.90 16.33
N VAL A 734 -2.23 -29.74 15.71
CA VAL A 734 -2.76 -29.58 14.35
C VAL A 734 -1.63 -29.84 13.34
N PRO A 735 -1.84 -30.69 12.31
CA PRO A 735 -0.83 -30.94 11.28
C PRO A 735 -0.55 -29.67 10.42
N ALA A 736 0.69 -29.52 9.99
CA ALA A 736 1.21 -28.33 9.30
C ALA A 736 0.72 -28.09 7.85
N ASP A 737 -0.24 -28.88 7.33
CA ASP A 737 -0.59 -28.91 5.90
C ASP A 737 -2.00 -28.41 5.55
N ALA A 738 -2.68 -27.67 6.45
CA ALA A 738 -4.02 -27.19 6.17
C ALA A 738 -4.00 -25.82 5.43
N THR A 739 -4.35 -25.84 4.15
CA THR A 739 -4.66 -24.62 3.38
C THR A 739 -5.88 -23.91 3.95
N GLY A 740 -5.93 -22.54 3.89
CA GLY A 740 -6.88 -21.67 4.59
C GLY A 740 -8.39 -22.00 4.47
N ALA A 741 -8.82 -22.81 3.49
CA ALA A 741 -10.20 -23.26 3.35
C ALA A 741 -10.62 -24.33 4.39
N THR A 742 -9.65 -25.09 4.92
CA THR A 742 -9.89 -26.15 5.90
C THR A 742 -10.00 -25.58 7.33
N ALA A 743 -9.36 -24.44 7.60
CA ALA A 743 -9.43 -23.80 8.91
C ALA A 743 -10.80 -23.20 9.21
N LEU A 744 -11.51 -22.68 8.19
CA LEU A 744 -12.85 -22.12 8.34
C LEU A 744 -13.90 -23.22 8.65
N SER A 745 -13.74 -24.40 8.06
CA SER A 745 -14.68 -25.53 8.28
C SER A 745 -14.51 -26.17 9.66
N LEU A 746 -13.30 -26.09 10.27
CA LEU A 746 -13.03 -26.60 11.61
C LEU A 746 -13.50 -25.64 12.72
N LEU A 747 -13.52 -24.33 12.45
CA LEU A 747 -14.04 -23.31 13.38
C LEU A 747 -15.57 -23.30 13.47
N LEU A 748 -16.27 -23.76 12.43
CA LEU A 748 -17.73 -23.78 12.38
C LEU A 748 -18.35 -25.13 12.88
N ARG A 749 -17.54 -26.14 13.08
CA ARG A 749 -18.02 -27.47 13.52
C ARG A 749 -18.70 -27.49 14.90
N PRO A 750 -18.29 -26.71 15.93
CA PRO A 750 -19.00 -26.67 17.19
C PRO A 750 -20.37 -25.98 17.14
N LEU A 751 -20.64 -25.18 16.11
CA LEU A 751 -21.90 -24.42 15.96
C LEU A 751 -22.98 -25.21 15.18
N LEU A 752 -22.61 -26.34 14.60
CA LEU A 752 -23.52 -27.20 13.78
C LEU A 752 -23.92 -28.52 14.43
N THR A 753 -23.48 -28.79 15.69
CA THR A 753 -23.73 -30.10 16.34
C THR A 753 -24.65 -30.07 17.56
N ASP A 754 -25.27 -28.93 17.91
CA ASP A 754 -26.33 -28.94 18.95
C ASP A 754 -27.69 -28.58 18.33
N GLY A 755 -28.42 -29.61 17.96
CA GLY A 755 -29.77 -29.52 17.42
C GLY A 755 -30.23 -30.86 16.84
N GLY A 756 -30.09 -31.91 17.61
CA GLY A 756 -30.65 -33.25 17.29
C GLY A 756 -31.96 -33.49 17.98
N ASP A 757 -32.79 -34.10 17.25
CA ASP A 757 -33.87 -35.05 17.53
C ASP A 757 -35.27 -34.61 17.14
N GLY A 758 -35.72 -35.33 16.12
CA GLY A 758 -37.06 -35.86 16.06
C GLY A 758 -38.10 -35.07 15.25
N VAL A 759 -38.29 -35.43 14.00
CA VAL A 759 -39.52 -35.98 13.46
C VAL A 759 -39.44 -36.12 11.94
N THR A 760 -39.48 -37.36 11.46
CA THR A 760 -39.90 -37.69 10.09
C THR A 760 -41.43 -37.86 10.07
N PRO A 761 -42.09 -37.83 8.90
CA PRO A 761 -41.68 -37.95 7.53
C PRO A 761 -41.67 -36.66 6.70
#